data_939696f113e5d35fc24f8a958cdbff27
#
_entry.id   939696f113e5d35fc24f8a958cdbff27
#
_cell.length_a   1.000
_cell.length_b   1.000
_cell.length_c   1.000
_cell.angle_alpha   90.00
_cell.angle_beta   90.00
_cell.angle_gamma   90.00
#
_symmetry.space_group_name_H-M   'P 1'
#
loop_
_entity.id
_entity.type
_entity.pdbx_description
1 polymer ?
#
loop_
_entity_poly.entity_id
_entity_poly.type
_entity_poly.pdbx_seq_one_letter_code
_entity_poly.pdbx_strand_id
1 'polypeptide(L)'
;MAKITNIPNQHATKVIDFPRLDGGLNLWELDYRISRNQSPEMKNLWWQDGVLQCRDGQAYITGESVGTGYTCASELFWDHAFFHVSDKICYMELVTPVGEGETRDMVELCSGVPENRGTFFRYNDWLFYKNRGGFFKIKYDPDASPVFSVVDMTEEAYTPIIAMNSDPSSGAGDLYQPENRLSPKKTIQYNAAETTETVTKTGDGSAKEFDMGKTASADFLTDIDYVYFGSTLISPTLYTLNKDTGKVKFTTAPESGIVITFVLKFGVVSYQLPVKELDAVTKVVVDAEEKVEGTDYAVDLEKGLVVFVTPPPVHNPIVNNTVEITYSKANEDALNSVLDCPYATVFGGDNNVCIILGGCKAQPNAFFWSGNDSVAMNAGYWPMSYYQLAGDSEDGITGFGRQYSTMIVFKERSIGKAGYGIENVDGRDSISFTYANINSKIGCDLPWTIQLVENNMVFCNSQGGVHVVRDSSSALENNIECISRNVNGTSQRPGLLEAVREAGKDLTCSFDDDNRYWVCANGQVYLWDYLLSSFKDPSWFYFTEVNGIAYLRNVDKSYHLNSEGHLTLFKRDFMDYGGAIEKVYQFPPQFFDTYDRLKDILYCIFTVRSDTDSRAQIQYQSDYEIRYDQTDIRSLSWKLVPRNLLYRNLSVQRFAHVARRKPGCRHVRHFSMRLENNEIAQDLAIISAQIYFRYLGRDR
;
A
#
# COMPACT_ATOMS: atom_id res chain seq x y z
N MET A 1 19.15 63.06 -56.28
CA MET A 1 19.73 62.63 -55.00
C MET A 1 19.17 61.25 -54.66
N ALA A 2 19.98 60.22 -54.77
CA ALA A 2 19.59 58.88 -54.38
C ALA A 2 19.45 58.78 -52.86
N LYS A 3 18.30 58.40 -52.34
CA LYS A 3 18.10 58.09 -50.93
C LYS A 3 19.03 56.92 -50.57
N ILE A 4 20.07 57.21 -49.77
CA ILE A 4 20.86 56.18 -49.15
C ILE A 4 19.92 55.47 -48.17
N THR A 5 19.39 54.32 -48.58
CA THR A 5 18.71 53.41 -47.67
C THR A 5 19.72 52.95 -46.61
N ASN A 6 19.42 53.19 -45.36
CA ASN A 6 20.22 52.69 -44.23
C ASN A 6 20.44 51.19 -44.41
N ILE A 7 21.66 50.81 -44.78
CA ILE A 7 22.07 49.40 -44.75
C ILE A 7 22.08 49.02 -43.27
N PRO A 8 21.26 48.03 -42.85
CA PRO A 8 21.28 47.62 -41.44
C PRO A 8 22.72 47.28 -41.06
N ASN A 9 23.19 47.81 -39.94
CA ASN A 9 24.55 47.60 -39.46
C ASN A 9 24.78 46.10 -39.26
N GLN A 10 25.38 45.44 -40.25
CA GLN A 10 25.64 43.97 -40.27
C GLN A 10 26.55 43.53 -39.13
N HIS A 11 27.19 44.46 -38.43
CA HIS A 11 28.12 44.21 -37.33
C HIS A 11 27.52 44.54 -35.95
N ALA A 12 26.22 44.83 -35.87
CA ALA A 12 25.60 45.08 -34.56
C ALA A 12 25.67 43.85 -33.67
N THR A 13 26.13 44.05 -32.44
CA THR A 13 26.12 43.00 -31.40
C THR A 13 24.70 42.68 -31.04
N LYS A 14 24.37 41.39 -31.06
CA LYS A 14 23.09 40.83 -30.61
C LYS A 14 23.28 39.95 -29.41
N VAL A 15 22.21 39.72 -28.68
CA VAL A 15 22.18 38.89 -27.45
C VAL A 15 21.11 37.84 -27.56
N ILE A 16 21.44 36.64 -27.15
CA ILE A 16 20.47 35.63 -26.75
C ILE A 16 20.53 35.50 -25.24
N ASP A 17 19.38 35.56 -24.61
CA ASP A 17 19.23 35.51 -23.17
C ASP A 17 18.57 34.20 -22.73
N PHE A 18 19.08 33.62 -21.65
CA PHE A 18 18.55 32.50 -20.91
C PHE A 18 18.24 33.00 -19.49
N PRO A 19 17.13 33.72 -19.31
CA PRO A 19 16.83 34.40 -18.05
C PRO A 19 16.40 33.46 -16.93
N ARG A 20 15.87 32.31 -17.28
CA ARG A 20 15.40 31.27 -16.36
C ARG A 20 15.80 29.89 -16.92
N LEU A 21 16.08 28.94 -15.99
CA LEU A 21 16.51 27.57 -16.32
C LEU A 21 15.60 26.54 -15.62
N ASP A 22 14.33 26.88 -15.55
CA ASP A 22 13.31 26.17 -14.78
C ASP A 22 12.51 25.14 -15.59
N GLY A 23 12.76 25.03 -16.89
CA GLY A 23 12.01 24.12 -17.77
C GLY A 23 12.43 22.63 -17.68
N GLY A 24 13.53 22.34 -16.96
CA GLY A 24 13.98 20.98 -16.73
C GLY A 24 14.65 20.29 -17.92
N LEU A 25 14.72 18.96 -17.86
CA LEU A 25 15.33 18.10 -18.88
C LEU A 25 14.34 17.83 -20.02
N ASN A 26 14.83 17.86 -21.28
CA ASN A 26 14.04 17.46 -22.44
C ASN A 26 14.85 16.53 -23.37
N LEU A 27 14.52 15.26 -23.33
CA LEU A 27 15.11 14.21 -24.17
C LEU A 27 14.28 13.87 -25.41
N TRP A 28 13.05 14.41 -25.50
CA TRP A 28 12.11 14.08 -26.57
C TRP A 28 12.34 14.91 -27.84
N GLU A 29 12.49 16.21 -27.67
CA GLU A 29 12.67 17.11 -28.81
C GLU A 29 14.11 17.09 -29.32
N LEU A 30 14.29 17.47 -30.58
CA LEU A 30 15.62 17.71 -31.12
C LEU A 30 16.26 18.90 -30.41
N ASP A 31 17.55 18.82 -30.09
CA ASP A 31 18.27 19.80 -29.25
C ASP A 31 18.03 21.26 -29.62
N TYR A 32 17.97 21.54 -30.93
CA TYR A 32 17.77 22.89 -31.45
C TYR A 32 16.32 23.37 -31.41
N ARG A 33 15.36 22.50 -31.04
CA ARG A 33 13.94 22.85 -30.86
C ARG A 33 13.54 22.98 -29.40
N ILE A 34 14.42 22.56 -28.51
CA ILE A 34 14.21 22.66 -27.06
C ILE A 34 14.07 24.13 -26.67
N SER A 35 13.14 24.42 -25.77
CA SER A 35 12.94 25.76 -25.23
C SER A 35 14.18 26.25 -24.49
N ARG A 36 14.40 27.56 -24.47
CA ARG A 36 15.62 28.17 -23.86
C ARG A 36 15.73 27.94 -22.34
N ASN A 37 14.63 27.68 -21.67
CA ASN A 37 14.61 27.35 -20.24
C ASN A 37 14.78 25.86 -19.95
N GLN A 38 14.79 24.99 -20.98
CA GLN A 38 15.01 23.55 -20.88
C GLN A 38 16.44 23.17 -21.23
N SER A 39 16.83 21.96 -20.86
CA SER A 39 18.16 21.40 -21.14
C SER A 39 18.06 20.09 -21.91
N PRO A 40 18.89 19.86 -22.96
CA PRO A 40 19.03 18.56 -23.60
C PRO A 40 19.84 17.55 -22.78
N GLU A 41 20.69 18.01 -21.85
CA GLU A 41 21.45 17.22 -20.90
C GLU A 41 21.54 17.94 -19.57
N MET A 42 21.03 17.31 -18.53
CA MET A 42 21.10 17.83 -17.16
C MET A 42 21.25 16.67 -16.19
N LYS A 43 22.17 16.80 -15.22
CA LYS A 43 22.39 15.81 -14.15
C LYS A 43 22.52 16.48 -12.80
N ASN A 44 21.83 15.94 -11.80
CA ASN A 44 21.95 16.29 -10.38
C ASN A 44 21.74 17.78 -10.07
N LEU A 45 20.88 18.41 -10.86
CA LEU A 45 20.46 19.80 -10.67
C LEU A 45 18.94 19.86 -10.61
N TRP A 46 18.41 20.74 -9.79
CA TRP A 46 16.99 21.05 -9.68
C TRP A 46 16.74 22.52 -9.45
N TRP A 47 15.51 22.94 -9.70
CA TRP A 47 15.10 24.32 -9.46
C TRP A 47 14.64 24.48 -8.00
N GLN A 48 15.33 25.34 -7.26
CA GLN A 48 14.97 25.67 -5.88
C GLN A 48 15.29 27.13 -5.58
N ASP A 49 14.41 27.81 -4.86
CA ASP A 49 14.60 29.22 -4.44
C ASP A 49 14.93 30.19 -5.59
N GLY A 50 14.39 29.94 -6.79
CA GLY A 50 14.61 30.77 -7.96
C GLY A 50 15.95 30.55 -8.67
N VAL A 51 16.66 29.47 -8.37
CA VAL A 51 17.97 29.14 -8.91
C VAL A 51 18.02 27.67 -9.30
N LEU A 52 18.67 27.33 -10.41
CA LEU A 52 19.02 25.96 -10.73
C LEU A 52 20.28 25.59 -9.96
N GLN A 53 20.16 24.71 -8.98
CA GLN A 53 21.25 24.34 -8.06
C GLN A 53 21.43 22.81 -7.93
N CYS A 54 22.54 22.40 -7.35
CA CYS A 54 22.81 20.99 -7.06
C CYS A 54 21.75 20.41 -6.12
N ARG A 55 21.40 19.13 -6.34
CA ARG A 55 20.63 18.37 -5.37
C ARG A 55 21.36 18.20 -4.06
N ASP A 56 20.64 17.86 -3.03
CA ASP A 56 21.23 17.48 -1.75
C ASP A 56 22.08 16.19 -1.90
N GLY A 57 23.14 16.09 -1.13
CA GLY A 57 23.99 14.92 -1.05
C GLY A 57 23.36 13.80 -0.22
N GLN A 58 24.04 12.67 -0.15
CA GLN A 58 23.56 11.47 0.53
C GLN A 58 24.55 11.03 1.62
N ALA A 59 24.04 10.74 2.81
CA ALA A 59 24.85 10.22 3.92
C ALA A 59 24.15 9.04 4.61
N TYR A 60 24.87 7.97 4.88
CA TYR A 60 24.35 6.86 5.69
C TYR A 60 24.07 7.33 7.11
N ILE A 61 22.94 6.89 7.65
CA ILE A 61 22.61 7.06 9.08
C ILE A 61 22.60 5.72 9.82
N THR A 62 22.65 4.59 9.13
CA THR A 62 22.85 3.27 9.72
C THR A 62 24.31 2.89 9.69
N GLY A 63 24.83 2.33 10.80
CA GLY A 63 26.20 1.84 10.89
C GLY A 63 26.40 0.53 10.12
N GLU A 64 25.48 -0.42 10.28
CA GLU A 64 25.50 -1.72 9.63
C GLU A 64 24.29 -1.90 8.71
N SER A 65 24.44 -2.78 7.72
CA SER A 65 23.34 -3.23 6.85
C SER A 65 22.43 -4.17 7.61
N VAL A 66 21.13 -4.01 7.47
CA VAL A 66 20.12 -4.89 8.09
C VAL A 66 19.87 -6.15 7.27
N GLY A 67 20.26 -6.13 6.00
CA GLY A 67 20.07 -7.22 5.04
C GLY A 67 19.92 -6.69 3.63
N THR A 68 20.01 -7.57 2.65
CA THR A 68 19.83 -7.25 1.23
C THR A 68 18.51 -7.84 0.74
N GLY A 69 17.81 -7.16 -0.18
CA GLY A 69 16.58 -7.66 -0.77
C GLY A 69 15.51 -6.61 -0.92
N TYR A 70 14.26 -7.07 -1.01
CA TYR A 70 13.12 -6.18 -1.15
C TYR A 70 12.95 -5.31 0.07
N THR A 71 12.73 -4.02 -0.15
CA THR A 71 12.56 -3.04 0.90
C THR A 71 11.28 -2.24 0.71
N CYS A 72 10.69 -1.90 1.85
CA CYS A 72 9.50 -1.09 1.96
C CYS A 72 9.63 -0.25 3.23
N ALA A 73 9.14 0.96 3.23
CA ALA A 73 9.15 1.84 4.40
C ALA A 73 7.73 2.33 4.69
N SER A 74 7.44 2.60 5.95
CA SER A 74 6.22 3.26 6.38
C SER A 74 6.43 4.77 6.50
N GLU A 75 5.34 5.52 6.54
CA GLU A 75 5.33 6.84 7.17
C GLU A 75 5.66 6.71 8.66
N LEU A 76 5.92 7.83 9.33
CA LEU A 76 6.16 7.82 10.76
C LEU A 76 4.90 7.40 11.53
N PHE A 77 5.08 6.46 12.43
CA PHE A 77 4.05 5.96 13.31
C PHE A 77 4.60 5.85 14.72
N TRP A 78 3.97 6.51 15.72
CA TRP A 78 4.50 6.64 17.09
C TRP A 78 5.97 7.09 17.12
N ASP A 79 6.30 8.12 16.33
CA ASP A 79 7.65 8.69 16.26
C ASP A 79 8.73 7.75 15.68
N HIS A 80 8.34 6.62 15.13
CA HIS A 80 9.21 5.61 14.54
C HIS A 80 8.85 5.36 13.08
N ALA A 81 9.85 5.06 12.27
CA ALA A 81 9.69 4.51 10.93
C ALA A 81 9.86 2.99 10.99
N PHE A 82 9.03 2.29 10.23
CA PHE A 82 9.07 0.83 10.11
C PHE A 82 9.53 0.46 8.71
N PHE A 83 10.32 -0.60 8.62
CA PHE A 83 10.95 -1.06 7.39
C PHE A 83 10.78 -2.56 7.24
N HIS A 84 10.55 -3.01 6.01
CA HIS A 84 10.68 -4.41 5.65
C HIS A 84 11.94 -4.57 4.80
N VAL A 85 12.91 -5.34 5.28
CA VAL A 85 14.19 -5.60 4.62
C VAL A 85 14.45 -7.10 4.65
N SER A 86 14.64 -7.72 3.48
CA SER A 86 14.78 -9.17 3.36
C SER A 86 13.59 -9.93 3.98
N ASP A 87 13.82 -10.72 5.00
CA ASP A 87 12.81 -11.49 5.75
C ASP A 87 12.42 -10.85 7.10
N LYS A 88 12.78 -9.56 7.32
CA LYS A 88 12.63 -8.89 8.63
C LYS A 88 11.78 -7.64 8.56
N ILE A 89 11.00 -7.40 9.61
CA ILE A 89 10.44 -6.08 9.92
C ILE A 89 11.31 -5.46 11.00
N CYS A 90 11.81 -4.26 10.71
CA CYS A 90 12.64 -3.46 11.60
C CYS A 90 11.98 -2.10 11.86
N TYR A 91 12.42 -1.41 12.91
CA TYR A 91 12.00 -0.04 13.19
C TYR A 91 13.16 0.83 13.65
N MET A 92 13.02 2.14 13.51
CA MET A 92 13.98 3.14 13.96
C MET A 92 13.25 4.40 14.43
N GLU A 93 13.68 4.98 15.53
CA GLU A 93 13.22 6.31 15.94
C GLU A 93 13.83 7.39 15.06
N LEU A 94 12.99 8.23 14.45
CA LEU A 94 13.44 9.30 13.53
C LEU A 94 12.98 10.70 13.95
N VAL A 95 12.26 10.85 15.07
CA VAL A 95 11.77 12.17 15.55
C VAL A 95 12.91 13.09 15.91
N THR A 96 13.91 12.60 16.62
CA THR A 96 15.14 13.38 16.89
C THR A 96 16.02 13.33 15.64
N PRO A 97 16.41 14.50 15.08
CA PRO A 97 17.33 14.53 13.97
C PRO A 97 18.62 13.78 14.31
N VAL A 98 19.07 12.91 13.42
CA VAL A 98 20.37 12.28 13.56
C VAL A 98 21.44 13.37 13.52
N GLY A 99 22.28 13.44 14.53
CA GLY A 99 23.37 14.40 14.63
C GLY A 99 24.40 14.21 13.52
N GLU A 100 25.25 15.22 13.33
CA GLU A 100 26.28 15.13 12.30
C GLU A 100 27.33 14.08 12.67
N GLY A 101 27.41 13.00 11.85
CA GLY A 101 28.31 11.86 12.07
C GLY A 101 27.80 10.82 13.09
N GLU A 102 26.56 10.96 13.57
CA GLU A 102 25.93 9.91 14.36
C GLU A 102 25.33 8.84 13.44
N THR A 103 25.44 7.58 13.86
CA THR A 103 24.74 6.45 13.25
C THR A 103 23.71 5.90 14.24
N ARG A 104 22.61 5.39 13.72
CA ARG A 104 21.58 4.69 14.48
C ARG A 104 21.34 3.33 13.88
N ASP A 105 21.22 2.33 14.71
CA ASP A 105 20.90 0.98 14.25
C ASP A 105 19.39 0.79 14.16
N MET A 106 18.98 0.04 13.14
CA MET A 106 17.60 -0.43 13.05
C MET A 106 17.41 -1.58 14.04
N VAL A 107 16.31 -1.54 14.77
CA VAL A 107 15.92 -2.59 15.71
C VAL A 107 15.04 -3.62 15.00
N GLU A 108 15.46 -4.88 15.02
CA GLU A 108 14.65 -5.98 14.49
C GLU A 108 13.43 -6.20 15.37
N LEU A 109 12.26 -6.26 14.75
CA LEU A 109 10.98 -6.49 15.42
C LEU A 109 10.50 -7.94 15.25
N CYS A 110 10.61 -8.47 14.05
CA CYS A 110 10.36 -9.90 13.75
C CYS A 110 11.13 -10.34 12.50
N SER A 111 11.30 -11.66 12.36
CA SER A 111 11.89 -12.32 11.20
C SER A 111 10.95 -13.38 10.62
N GLY A 112 11.30 -13.96 9.47
CA GLY A 112 10.48 -14.95 8.78
C GLY A 112 9.34 -14.34 7.96
N VAL A 113 9.40 -13.05 7.67
CA VAL A 113 8.47 -12.36 6.76
C VAL A 113 8.79 -12.75 5.32
N PRO A 114 7.79 -13.10 4.48
CA PRO A 114 8.05 -13.46 3.08
C PRO A 114 8.84 -12.38 2.33
N GLU A 115 9.92 -12.78 1.64
CA GLU A 115 10.84 -11.89 0.93
C GLU A 115 10.22 -11.35 -0.37
N ASN A 116 9.29 -10.43 -0.25
CA ASN A 116 8.73 -9.70 -1.37
C ASN A 116 8.19 -8.35 -0.91
N ARG A 117 8.09 -7.42 -1.83
CA ARG A 117 7.65 -6.06 -1.52
C ARG A 117 6.20 -6.05 -1.06
N GLY A 118 5.90 -5.23 -0.05
CA GLY A 118 4.59 -5.07 0.54
C GLY A 118 4.24 -3.61 0.82
N THR A 119 3.17 -3.40 1.55
CA THR A 119 2.63 -2.09 1.90
C THR A 119 2.40 -2.00 3.40
N PHE A 120 2.92 -0.95 4.02
CA PHE A 120 2.49 -0.53 5.34
C PHE A 120 1.27 0.36 5.21
N PHE A 121 0.29 0.19 6.10
CA PHE A 121 -0.88 1.06 6.15
C PHE A 121 -1.44 1.14 7.56
N ARG A 122 -2.06 2.27 7.87
CA ARG A 122 -2.71 2.49 9.16
C ARG A 122 -4.19 2.12 9.06
N TYR A 123 -4.67 1.34 10.02
CA TYR A 123 -6.08 1.04 10.17
C TYR A 123 -6.46 1.09 11.65
N ASN A 124 -7.44 1.90 12.00
CA ASN A 124 -7.72 2.28 13.38
C ASN A 124 -6.46 2.84 14.06
N ASP A 125 -6.13 2.35 15.25
CA ASP A 125 -4.97 2.78 16.03
C ASP A 125 -3.71 1.92 15.80
N TRP A 126 -3.74 1.03 14.80
CA TRP A 126 -2.66 0.06 14.56
C TRP A 126 -2.01 0.25 13.20
N LEU A 127 -0.73 -0.10 13.14
CA LEU A 127 0.01 -0.22 11.89
C LEU A 127 -0.07 -1.66 11.40
N PHE A 128 -0.37 -1.84 10.14
CA PHE A 128 -0.39 -3.13 9.47
C PHE A 128 0.67 -3.20 8.38
N TYR A 129 1.20 -4.38 8.19
CA TYR A 129 2.07 -4.70 7.05
C TYR A 129 1.46 -5.86 6.26
N LYS A 130 1.36 -5.69 4.96
CA LYS A 130 0.82 -6.69 4.04
C LYS A 130 1.76 -6.86 2.85
N ASN A 131 2.16 -8.10 2.62
CA ASN A 131 2.86 -8.52 1.42
C ASN A 131 2.28 -9.83 0.88
N ARG A 132 2.85 -10.38 -0.18
CA ARG A 132 2.42 -11.67 -0.72
C ARG A 132 2.88 -12.79 0.22
N GLY A 133 1.93 -13.45 0.85
CA GLY A 133 2.15 -14.53 1.82
C GLY A 133 2.17 -14.11 3.28
N GLY A 134 2.22 -12.80 3.61
CA GLY A 134 2.21 -12.32 4.99
C GLY A 134 1.16 -11.25 5.25
N PHE A 135 0.60 -11.24 6.45
CA PHE A 135 -0.29 -10.19 6.94
C PHE A 135 -0.07 -9.99 8.42
N PHE A 136 0.53 -8.88 8.79
CA PHE A 136 1.02 -8.61 10.14
C PHE A 136 0.40 -7.34 10.72
N LYS A 137 0.17 -7.37 12.03
CA LYS A 137 -0.28 -6.24 12.83
C LYS A 137 0.83 -5.86 13.80
N ILE A 138 1.22 -4.60 13.80
CA ILE A 138 2.19 -4.05 14.73
C ILE A 138 1.43 -3.34 15.84
N LYS A 139 1.64 -3.79 17.07
CA LYS A 139 1.04 -3.25 18.29
C LYS A 139 2.05 -2.38 19.02
N TYR A 140 1.59 -1.28 19.55
CA TYR A 140 2.34 -0.38 20.40
C TYR A 140 1.80 -0.45 21.83
N ASP A 141 2.68 -0.73 22.78
CA ASP A 141 2.38 -0.69 24.21
C ASP A 141 3.53 0.05 24.92
N PRO A 142 3.32 1.30 25.35
CA PRO A 142 4.38 2.11 25.96
C PRO A 142 4.89 1.53 27.29
N ASP A 143 4.10 0.67 27.95
CA ASP A 143 4.44 0.07 29.23
C ASP A 143 5.12 -1.30 29.08
N ALA A 144 5.15 -1.86 27.87
CA ALA A 144 5.77 -3.14 27.56
C ALA A 144 7.27 -3.02 27.23
N SER A 145 7.99 -4.11 27.34
CA SER A 145 9.38 -4.23 26.86
C SER A 145 9.55 -5.56 26.11
N PRO A 146 9.68 -5.54 24.77
CA PRO A 146 9.78 -4.39 23.87
C PRO A 146 8.46 -3.62 23.73
N VAL A 147 8.57 -2.33 23.38
CA VAL A 147 7.43 -1.41 23.23
C VAL A 147 6.55 -1.78 22.04
N PHE A 148 7.13 -2.43 21.03
CA PHE A 148 6.43 -2.92 19.85
C PHE A 148 6.38 -4.43 19.83
N SER A 149 5.27 -4.98 19.37
CA SER A 149 5.10 -6.41 19.09
C SER A 149 4.42 -6.64 17.76
N VAL A 150 4.75 -7.74 17.09
CA VAL A 150 4.14 -8.15 15.82
C VAL A 150 3.28 -9.37 16.06
N VAL A 151 2.11 -9.37 15.46
CA VAL A 151 1.17 -10.50 15.48
C VAL A 151 0.80 -10.85 14.04
N ASP A 152 0.89 -12.13 13.68
CA ASP A 152 0.34 -12.63 12.43
C ASP A 152 -1.20 -12.59 12.50
N MET A 153 -1.82 -12.00 11.50
CA MET A 153 -3.29 -11.85 11.47
C MET A 153 -4.05 -13.17 11.36
N THR A 154 -3.38 -14.25 10.97
CA THR A 154 -3.97 -15.61 11.01
C THR A 154 -4.20 -16.10 12.44
N GLU A 155 -3.37 -15.65 13.39
CA GLU A 155 -3.50 -15.98 14.81
C GLU A 155 -4.63 -15.20 15.48
N GLU A 156 -4.86 -13.94 15.07
CA GLU A 156 -5.96 -13.09 15.55
C GLU A 156 -7.21 -13.15 14.65
N ALA A 157 -7.29 -14.16 13.78
CA ALA A 157 -8.41 -14.28 12.87
C ALA A 157 -9.73 -14.54 13.62
N TYR A 158 -10.75 -13.77 13.24
CA TYR A 158 -12.09 -13.85 13.82
C TYR A 158 -12.74 -15.20 13.51
N THR A 159 -13.38 -15.81 14.51
CA THR A 159 -14.15 -17.05 14.38
C THR A 159 -15.63 -16.68 14.23
N PRO A 160 -16.24 -16.80 13.03
CA PRO A 160 -17.64 -16.46 12.81
C PRO A 160 -18.59 -17.51 13.38
N ILE A 161 -19.77 -17.06 13.82
CA ILE A 161 -20.92 -17.92 14.07
C ILE A 161 -21.63 -18.09 12.73
N ILE A 162 -21.48 -19.26 12.08
CA ILE A 162 -21.99 -19.47 10.73
C ILE A 162 -23.49 -19.82 10.69
N ALA A 163 -23.99 -20.46 11.74
CA ALA A 163 -25.40 -20.82 11.85
C ALA A 163 -25.90 -20.76 13.30
N MET A 164 -27.17 -20.43 13.46
CA MET A 164 -27.88 -20.38 14.73
C MET A 164 -29.14 -21.25 14.66
N ASN A 165 -29.72 -21.55 15.81
CA ASN A 165 -30.93 -22.39 15.92
C ASN A 165 -30.78 -23.74 15.20
N SER A 166 -29.57 -24.30 15.16
CA SER A 166 -29.27 -25.50 14.38
C SER A 166 -29.90 -26.75 15.02
N ASP A 167 -30.33 -27.67 14.16
CA ASP A 167 -30.89 -28.95 14.54
C ASP A 167 -29.74 -29.95 14.85
N PRO A 168 -29.75 -30.59 16.03
CA PRO A 168 -28.70 -31.56 16.40
C PRO A 168 -28.54 -32.73 15.44
N SER A 169 -29.58 -33.14 14.74
CA SER A 169 -29.55 -34.33 13.86
C SER A 169 -28.89 -34.08 12.51
N SER A 170 -28.88 -32.83 12.04
CA SER A 170 -28.42 -32.47 10.70
C SER A 170 -27.37 -31.38 10.67
N GLY A 171 -27.28 -30.57 11.72
CA GLY A 171 -26.46 -29.36 11.73
C GLY A 171 -27.02 -28.20 10.88
N ALA A 172 -28.23 -28.40 10.32
CA ALA A 172 -28.88 -27.32 9.56
C ALA A 172 -29.50 -26.32 10.52
N GLY A 173 -29.29 -25.05 10.23
CA GLY A 173 -29.79 -23.93 11.03
C GLY A 173 -29.95 -22.66 10.20
N ASP A 174 -30.32 -21.57 10.88
CA ASP A 174 -30.43 -20.24 10.27
C ASP A 174 -29.00 -19.70 10.01
N LEU A 175 -28.70 -19.41 8.76
CA LEU A 175 -27.43 -18.80 8.40
C LEU A 175 -27.27 -17.45 9.10
N TYR A 176 -26.09 -17.21 9.70
CA TYR A 176 -25.84 -16.00 10.47
C TYR A 176 -24.71 -15.16 9.91
N GLN A 177 -23.46 -15.62 9.97
CA GLN A 177 -22.30 -14.92 9.43
C GLN A 177 -21.64 -15.76 8.33
N PRO A 178 -21.10 -15.16 7.25
CA PRO A 178 -20.28 -15.86 6.29
C PRO A 178 -19.02 -16.43 6.93
N GLU A 179 -18.50 -17.53 6.37
CA GLU A 179 -17.20 -18.07 6.76
C GLU A 179 -16.08 -17.05 6.56
N ASN A 180 -15.06 -17.12 7.42
CA ASN A 180 -13.89 -16.26 7.36
C ASN A 180 -12.81 -16.88 6.45
N ARG A 181 -12.32 -16.15 5.46
CA ARG A 181 -11.21 -16.58 4.58
C ARG A 181 -9.90 -16.76 5.35
N LEU A 182 -9.66 -15.95 6.38
CA LEU A 182 -8.41 -15.91 7.13
C LEU A 182 -8.32 -17.02 8.19
N SER A 183 -9.44 -17.61 8.60
CA SER A 183 -9.49 -18.63 9.64
C SER A 183 -10.25 -19.86 9.19
N PRO A 184 -9.74 -21.09 9.44
CA PRO A 184 -10.48 -22.32 9.25
C PRO A 184 -11.56 -22.54 10.32
N LYS A 185 -11.52 -21.76 11.43
CA LYS A 185 -12.41 -21.92 12.58
C LYS A 185 -13.77 -21.30 12.33
N LYS A 186 -14.81 -21.99 12.77
CA LYS A 186 -16.21 -21.55 12.69
C LYS A 186 -17.04 -22.15 13.81
N THR A 187 -18.04 -21.39 14.26
CA THR A 187 -18.93 -21.80 15.36
C THR A 187 -20.35 -22.04 14.82
N ILE A 188 -20.98 -23.08 15.34
CA ILE A 188 -22.41 -23.34 15.15
C ILE A 188 -23.07 -23.33 16.50
N GLN A 189 -24.26 -22.73 16.55
CA GLN A 189 -25.12 -22.70 17.73
C GLN A 189 -26.34 -23.60 17.52
N TYR A 190 -26.54 -24.53 18.45
CA TYR A 190 -27.64 -25.50 18.43
C TYR A 190 -28.64 -25.21 19.53
N ASN A 191 -29.87 -25.56 19.28
CA ASN A 191 -30.89 -25.69 20.32
C ASN A 191 -30.76 -27.06 20.98
N ALA A 192 -30.73 -27.11 22.29
CA ALA A 192 -30.87 -28.39 22.99
C ALA A 192 -32.23 -29.00 22.63
N ALA A 193 -32.23 -30.28 22.35
CA ALA A 193 -33.42 -30.98 21.85
C ALA A 193 -33.75 -32.23 22.66
N GLU A 194 -35.00 -32.62 22.61
CA GLU A 194 -35.50 -33.88 23.16
C GLU A 194 -36.16 -34.70 22.05
N THR A 195 -36.04 -36.00 22.14
CA THR A 195 -36.78 -36.96 21.32
C THR A 195 -37.85 -37.62 22.16
N THR A 196 -38.93 -38.14 21.54
CA THR A 196 -39.99 -38.83 22.23
C THR A 196 -40.11 -40.27 21.82
N GLU A 197 -40.37 -41.15 22.78
CA GLU A 197 -40.68 -42.58 22.56
C GLU A 197 -41.97 -42.93 23.27
N THR A 198 -42.77 -43.78 22.63
CA THR A 198 -44.06 -44.21 23.20
C THR A 198 -43.92 -45.60 23.80
N VAL A 199 -44.26 -45.70 25.08
CA VAL A 199 -44.30 -47.00 25.80
C VAL A 199 -45.73 -47.27 26.21
N THR A 200 -46.21 -48.47 25.97
CA THR A 200 -47.58 -48.89 26.35
C THR A 200 -47.55 -49.95 27.45
N LYS A 201 -48.45 -49.79 28.42
CA LYS A 201 -48.69 -50.72 29.51
C LYS A 201 -50.18 -50.96 29.65
N THR A 202 -50.59 -51.99 30.38
CA THR A 202 -51.99 -52.29 30.63
C THR A 202 -52.26 -52.25 32.15
N GLY A 203 -53.27 -51.51 32.54
CA GLY A 203 -53.70 -51.45 33.93
C GLY A 203 -54.27 -52.73 34.41
N ASP A 204 -53.96 -53.11 35.64
CA ASP A 204 -54.54 -54.36 36.31
C ASP A 204 -55.55 -54.03 37.40
N GLY A 205 -55.87 -52.77 37.61
CA GLY A 205 -56.80 -52.27 38.63
C GLY A 205 -56.17 -52.11 40.03
N SER A 206 -54.91 -52.53 40.25
CA SER A 206 -54.26 -52.58 41.56
C SER A 206 -52.91 -51.90 41.60
N ALA A 207 -52.11 -52.05 40.53
CA ALA A 207 -50.78 -51.51 40.44
C ALA A 207 -50.82 -49.99 40.21
N LYS A 208 -50.08 -49.30 41.03
CA LYS A 208 -49.89 -47.80 40.91
C LYS A 208 -48.58 -47.47 40.30
N GLU A 209 -47.64 -48.40 40.18
CA GLU A 209 -46.30 -48.20 39.67
C GLU A 209 -46.02 -48.98 38.40
N PHE A 210 -45.53 -48.35 37.38
CA PHE A 210 -45.21 -48.96 36.09
C PHE A 210 -43.76 -48.65 35.73
N ASP A 211 -43.03 -49.73 35.40
CA ASP A 211 -41.62 -49.65 34.96
C ASP A 211 -41.61 -49.38 33.44
N MET A 212 -40.95 -48.31 33.01
CA MET A 212 -40.81 -47.95 31.59
C MET A 212 -39.68 -48.70 30.91
N GLY A 213 -38.76 -49.32 31.69
CA GLY A 213 -37.54 -49.95 31.18
C GLY A 213 -36.53 -48.97 30.61
N LYS A 214 -36.67 -47.68 30.96
CA LYS A 214 -35.82 -46.58 30.50
C LYS A 214 -35.42 -45.72 31.69
N THR A 215 -34.14 -45.34 31.79
CA THR A 215 -33.62 -44.55 32.90
C THR A 215 -32.86 -43.33 32.44
N ALA A 216 -32.66 -42.36 33.33
CA ALA A 216 -31.88 -41.17 33.04
C ALA A 216 -30.40 -41.50 32.76
N SER A 217 -29.84 -42.48 33.44
CA SER A 217 -28.43 -42.84 33.29
C SER A 217 -28.09 -43.70 32.07
N ALA A 218 -29.04 -44.60 31.66
CA ALA A 218 -28.79 -45.52 30.52
C ALA A 218 -29.40 -45.06 29.21
N ASP A 219 -30.56 -44.38 29.27
CA ASP A 219 -31.34 -44.02 28.10
C ASP A 219 -31.53 -42.52 27.94
N PHE A 220 -31.00 -41.70 28.86
CA PHE A 220 -31.13 -40.22 28.89
C PHE A 220 -32.59 -39.74 29.06
N LEU A 221 -33.40 -40.47 29.83
CA LEU A 221 -34.77 -40.10 30.14
C LEU A 221 -34.83 -38.76 30.90
N THR A 222 -35.48 -37.79 30.31
CA THR A 222 -35.57 -36.41 30.87
C THR A 222 -36.92 -36.16 31.56
N ASP A 223 -38.02 -36.55 30.94
CA ASP A 223 -39.36 -36.36 31.51
C ASP A 223 -40.42 -37.23 30.79
N ILE A 224 -41.68 -37.06 31.16
CA ILE A 224 -42.85 -37.58 30.45
C ILE A 224 -43.53 -36.41 29.78
N ASP A 225 -43.77 -36.50 28.48
CA ASP A 225 -44.50 -35.51 27.71
C ASP A 225 -46.00 -35.63 27.97
N TYR A 226 -46.54 -36.84 27.74
CA TYR A 226 -47.97 -37.12 27.93
C TYR A 226 -48.19 -38.54 28.46
N VAL A 227 -49.29 -38.70 29.21
CA VAL A 227 -49.86 -40.00 29.61
C VAL A 227 -51.28 -40.06 29.18
N TYR A 228 -51.68 -41.12 28.53
CA TYR A 228 -53.06 -41.38 28.12
C TYR A 228 -53.59 -42.64 28.74
N PHE A 229 -54.90 -42.58 29.16
CA PHE A 229 -55.66 -43.80 29.48
C PHE A 229 -56.64 -44.01 28.31
N GLY A 230 -56.33 -45.02 27.46
CA GLY A 230 -56.99 -45.13 26.16
C GLY A 230 -56.76 -43.90 25.32
N SER A 231 -57.79 -43.10 25.08
CA SER A 231 -57.73 -41.81 24.35
C SER A 231 -57.75 -40.59 25.26
N THR A 232 -57.84 -40.76 26.60
CA THR A 232 -57.99 -39.67 27.55
C THR A 232 -56.62 -39.22 28.07
N LEU A 233 -56.30 -37.90 27.90
CA LEU A 233 -55.08 -37.29 28.46
C LEU A 233 -55.17 -37.18 29.98
N ILE A 234 -54.15 -37.64 30.70
CA ILE A 234 -54.04 -37.61 32.15
C ILE A 234 -53.26 -36.37 32.61
N SER A 235 -53.81 -35.71 33.63
CA SER A 235 -53.14 -34.55 34.22
C SER A 235 -51.77 -34.94 34.83
N PRO A 236 -50.70 -34.17 34.61
CA PRO A 236 -49.38 -34.38 35.22
C PRO A 236 -49.40 -34.41 36.76
N THR A 237 -50.42 -33.83 37.38
CA THR A 237 -50.59 -33.88 38.85
C THR A 237 -50.98 -35.22 39.42
N LEU A 238 -51.43 -36.18 38.57
CA LEU A 238 -51.90 -37.50 38.95
C LEU A 238 -50.84 -38.61 38.89
N TYR A 239 -49.64 -38.26 38.44
CA TYR A 239 -48.52 -39.22 38.41
C TYR A 239 -47.18 -38.51 38.72
N THR A 240 -46.18 -39.32 39.08
CA THR A 240 -44.81 -38.86 39.30
C THR A 240 -43.85 -39.83 38.61
N LEU A 241 -42.82 -39.25 37.91
CA LEU A 241 -41.72 -40.05 37.31
C LEU A 241 -40.53 -40.05 38.26
N ASN A 242 -40.02 -41.21 38.52
CA ASN A 242 -38.65 -41.39 39.06
C ASN A 242 -37.74 -41.70 37.90
N LYS A 243 -36.94 -40.72 37.48
CA LYS A 243 -36.04 -40.78 36.31
C LYS A 243 -34.92 -41.81 36.48
N ASP A 244 -34.42 -41.97 37.71
CA ASP A 244 -33.28 -42.84 38.01
C ASP A 244 -33.68 -44.32 37.91
N THR A 245 -34.90 -44.65 38.26
CA THR A 245 -35.44 -46.04 38.23
C THR A 245 -36.34 -46.29 37.02
N GLY A 246 -36.69 -45.25 36.23
CA GLY A 246 -37.60 -45.38 35.09
C GLY A 246 -39.04 -45.76 35.45
N LYS A 247 -39.46 -45.49 36.71
CA LYS A 247 -40.77 -45.88 37.18
C LYS A 247 -41.74 -44.71 37.28
N VAL A 248 -42.95 -44.89 36.78
CA VAL A 248 -44.05 -43.93 36.89
C VAL A 248 -45.03 -44.42 37.90
N LYS A 249 -45.34 -43.58 38.91
CA LYS A 249 -46.24 -43.84 40.00
C LYS A 249 -47.47 -42.96 39.90
N PHE A 250 -48.66 -43.56 39.80
CA PHE A 250 -49.95 -42.85 39.82
C PHE A 250 -50.47 -42.67 41.25
N THR A 251 -51.19 -41.57 41.46
CA THR A 251 -51.93 -41.34 42.72
C THR A 251 -53.02 -42.36 42.97
N THR A 252 -53.69 -42.77 41.90
CA THR A 252 -54.76 -43.81 41.92
C THR A 252 -54.42 -44.89 40.91
N ALA A 253 -54.66 -46.15 41.23
CA ALA A 253 -54.40 -47.26 40.31
C ALA A 253 -55.32 -47.14 39.05
N PRO A 254 -54.75 -47.27 37.83
CA PRO A 254 -55.54 -47.31 36.60
C PRO A 254 -56.46 -48.54 36.57
N GLU A 255 -57.64 -48.40 35.94
CA GLU A 255 -58.61 -49.43 35.81
C GLU A 255 -58.07 -50.70 35.09
N SER A 256 -58.58 -51.90 35.46
CA SER A 256 -58.14 -53.14 34.83
C SER A 256 -58.56 -53.21 33.36
N GLY A 257 -57.58 -53.56 32.51
CA GLY A 257 -57.74 -53.65 31.06
C GLY A 257 -57.59 -52.38 30.28
N ILE A 258 -57.38 -51.22 30.93
CA ILE A 258 -57.12 -49.97 30.23
C ILE A 258 -55.69 -49.92 29.65
N VAL A 259 -55.55 -49.50 28.41
CA VAL A 259 -54.26 -49.29 27.82
C VAL A 259 -53.75 -47.94 28.27
N ILE A 260 -52.55 -47.93 28.88
CA ILE A 260 -51.85 -46.74 29.33
C ILE A 260 -50.74 -46.43 28.31
N THR A 261 -50.78 -45.26 27.69
CA THR A 261 -49.77 -44.87 26.75
C THR A 261 -48.93 -43.74 27.39
N PHE A 262 -47.65 -43.99 27.54
CA PHE A 262 -46.66 -43.02 28.02
C PHE A 262 -45.85 -42.48 26.83
N VAL A 263 -45.79 -41.20 26.66
CA VAL A 263 -44.90 -40.50 25.75
C VAL A 263 -43.74 -40.00 26.58
N LEU A 264 -42.60 -40.64 26.49
CA LEU A 264 -41.37 -40.37 27.26
C LEU A 264 -40.48 -39.42 26.47
N LYS A 265 -39.82 -38.51 27.15
CA LYS A 265 -38.83 -37.58 26.59
C LYS A 265 -37.41 -38.03 26.92
N PHE A 266 -36.53 -37.93 25.92
CA PHE A 266 -35.11 -38.28 26.03
C PHE A 266 -34.25 -37.16 25.50
N GLY A 267 -33.22 -36.77 26.25
CA GLY A 267 -32.26 -35.78 25.80
C GLY A 267 -31.41 -36.26 24.63
N VAL A 268 -31.17 -35.40 23.68
CA VAL A 268 -30.30 -35.68 22.52
C VAL A 268 -28.85 -35.48 22.93
N VAL A 269 -28.01 -36.50 22.72
CA VAL A 269 -26.58 -36.49 23.03
C VAL A 269 -25.70 -36.30 21.79
N SER A 270 -26.26 -36.54 20.60
CA SER A 270 -25.52 -36.59 19.34
C SER A 270 -25.79 -35.34 18.50
N TYR A 271 -24.77 -34.57 18.23
CA TYR A 271 -24.83 -33.31 17.48
C TYR A 271 -24.05 -33.43 16.20
N GLN A 272 -24.73 -33.44 15.06
CA GLN A 272 -24.15 -33.53 13.73
C GLN A 272 -23.70 -32.15 13.28
N LEU A 273 -22.44 -32.00 12.84
CA LEU A 273 -21.94 -30.83 12.16
C LEU A 273 -22.28 -30.91 10.66
N PRO A 274 -22.47 -29.75 9.98
CA PRO A 274 -22.86 -29.74 8.56
C PRO A 274 -21.75 -30.20 7.62
N VAL A 275 -20.53 -30.38 8.14
CA VAL A 275 -19.33 -30.76 7.40
C VAL A 275 -18.71 -32.01 8.00
N LYS A 276 -18.14 -32.86 7.15
CA LYS A 276 -17.39 -34.07 7.52
C LYS A 276 -15.89 -33.87 7.30
N GLU A 277 -15.10 -34.80 7.80
CA GLU A 277 -13.63 -34.77 7.67
C GLU A 277 -13.08 -33.44 8.22
N LEU A 278 -13.31 -33.21 9.50
CA LEU A 278 -12.85 -32.03 10.21
C LEU A 278 -11.38 -32.18 10.62
N ASP A 279 -10.69 -31.02 10.72
CA ASP A 279 -9.33 -30.99 11.27
C ASP A 279 -9.36 -31.12 12.79
N ALA A 280 -10.27 -30.39 13.46
CA ALA A 280 -10.44 -30.41 14.91
C ALA A 280 -11.80 -29.83 15.33
N VAL A 281 -12.26 -30.24 16.52
CA VAL A 281 -13.24 -29.48 17.31
C VAL A 281 -12.46 -28.75 18.40
N THR A 282 -12.46 -27.43 18.37
CA THR A 282 -11.55 -26.62 19.22
C THR A 282 -12.22 -26.16 20.51
N LYS A 283 -13.54 -26.06 20.54
CA LYS A 283 -14.29 -25.62 21.71
C LYS A 283 -15.74 -26.09 21.66
N VAL A 284 -16.24 -26.57 22.79
CA VAL A 284 -17.65 -26.91 22.99
C VAL A 284 -18.14 -26.21 24.26
N VAL A 285 -19.25 -25.50 24.16
CA VAL A 285 -19.85 -24.74 25.27
C VAL A 285 -21.30 -25.18 25.42
N VAL A 286 -21.75 -25.40 26.63
CA VAL A 286 -23.14 -25.67 26.96
C VAL A 286 -23.56 -24.74 28.10
N ASP A 287 -24.61 -23.93 27.90
CA ASP A 287 -25.08 -22.96 28.89
C ASP A 287 -23.97 -22.01 29.40
N ALA A 288 -23.12 -21.50 28.47
CA ALA A 288 -21.97 -20.68 28.75
C ALA A 288 -20.83 -21.37 29.54
N GLU A 289 -20.90 -22.67 29.79
CA GLU A 289 -19.83 -23.44 30.36
C GLU A 289 -19.05 -24.21 29.29
N GLU A 290 -17.74 -24.10 29.29
CA GLU A 290 -16.85 -24.86 28.41
C GLU A 290 -16.77 -26.32 28.88
N LYS A 291 -16.96 -27.28 27.95
CA LYS A 291 -16.93 -28.70 28.20
C LYS A 291 -15.59 -29.29 27.75
N VAL A 292 -15.18 -30.40 28.40
CA VAL A 292 -13.86 -31.03 28.21
C VAL A 292 -14.03 -32.31 27.37
N GLU A 293 -13.25 -32.40 26.28
CA GLU A 293 -13.22 -33.61 25.45
C GLU A 293 -12.69 -34.82 26.25
N GLY A 294 -13.28 -35.99 26.04
CA GLY A 294 -12.96 -37.21 26.74
C GLY A 294 -13.66 -37.35 28.11
N THR A 295 -14.16 -36.26 28.71
CA THR A 295 -14.91 -36.29 29.97
C THR A 295 -16.39 -35.98 29.75
N ASP A 296 -16.68 -34.86 29.05
CA ASP A 296 -18.05 -34.37 28.85
C ASP A 296 -18.58 -34.75 27.47
N TYR A 297 -17.71 -34.90 26.48
CA TYR A 297 -18.06 -35.28 25.12
C TYR A 297 -16.95 -36.03 24.41
N ALA A 298 -17.29 -36.69 23.30
CA ALA A 298 -16.36 -37.30 22.36
C ALA A 298 -16.63 -36.79 20.94
N VAL A 299 -15.60 -36.81 20.08
CA VAL A 299 -15.68 -36.30 18.69
C VAL A 299 -15.36 -37.45 17.70
N ASP A 300 -16.16 -37.57 16.67
CA ASP A 300 -15.87 -38.32 15.45
C ASP A 300 -15.59 -37.34 14.31
N LEU A 301 -14.31 -37.04 14.08
CA LEU A 301 -13.87 -36.03 13.08
C LEU A 301 -14.24 -36.45 11.64
N GLU A 302 -14.19 -37.78 11.33
CA GLU A 302 -14.52 -38.25 9.97
C GLU A 302 -15.99 -38.02 9.64
N LYS A 303 -16.88 -38.25 10.62
CA LYS A 303 -18.33 -38.07 10.45
C LYS A 303 -18.78 -36.63 10.75
N GLY A 304 -17.95 -35.82 11.41
CA GLY A 304 -18.33 -34.53 11.91
C GLY A 304 -19.38 -34.57 13.01
N LEU A 305 -19.20 -35.49 13.99
CA LEU A 305 -20.17 -35.75 15.02
C LEU A 305 -19.60 -35.49 16.40
N VAL A 306 -20.33 -34.74 17.22
CA VAL A 306 -20.03 -34.54 18.64
C VAL A 306 -21.06 -35.28 19.49
N VAL A 307 -20.59 -36.17 20.39
CA VAL A 307 -21.45 -36.98 21.25
C VAL A 307 -21.19 -36.63 22.70
N PHE A 308 -22.19 -36.08 23.38
CA PHE A 308 -22.13 -35.76 24.79
C PHE A 308 -22.30 -37.00 25.68
N VAL A 309 -21.61 -37.02 26.81
CA VAL A 309 -21.78 -38.08 27.84
C VAL A 309 -23.13 -37.90 28.56
N THR A 310 -23.52 -36.64 28.78
CA THR A 310 -24.85 -36.27 29.32
C THR A 310 -25.52 -35.29 28.39
N PRO A 311 -26.81 -35.44 28.09
CA PRO A 311 -27.50 -34.55 27.15
C PRO A 311 -27.51 -33.09 27.66
N PRO A 312 -27.25 -32.13 26.79
CA PRO A 312 -27.43 -30.72 27.10
C PRO A 312 -28.87 -30.42 27.58
N PRO A 313 -29.05 -29.63 28.62
CA PRO A 313 -30.37 -29.41 29.22
C PRO A 313 -31.27 -28.56 28.29
N VAL A 314 -32.52 -28.99 28.18
CA VAL A 314 -33.58 -28.19 27.55
C VAL A 314 -34.24 -27.35 28.61
N HIS A 315 -34.21 -26.02 28.46
CA HIS A 315 -34.77 -25.06 29.42
C HIS A 315 -36.29 -24.87 29.26
N ASN A 316 -36.97 -24.57 30.38
CA ASN A 316 -38.35 -24.17 30.35
C ASN A 316 -38.53 -22.84 31.15
N PRO A 317 -38.79 -21.66 30.50
CA PRO A 317 -39.08 -21.51 29.07
C PRO A 317 -37.91 -21.85 28.18
N ILE A 318 -38.16 -22.24 26.91
CA ILE A 318 -37.16 -22.61 25.94
C ILE A 318 -36.14 -21.46 25.74
N VAL A 319 -34.85 -21.79 25.87
CA VAL A 319 -33.75 -20.91 25.55
C VAL A 319 -33.03 -21.49 24.32
N ASN A 320 -32.91 -20.69 23.28
CA ASN A 320 -32.28 -21.09 22.04
C ASN A 320 -30.75 -20.89 22.12
N ASN A 321 -30.04 -21.63 21.27
CA ASN A 321 -28.58 -21.49 21.10
C ASN A 321 -27.78 -21.77 22.39
N THR A 322 -28.20 -22.75 23.18
CA THR A 322 -27.56 -23.13 24.44
C THR A 322 -26.32 -24.01 24.26
N VAL A 323 -26.12 -24.57 23.07
CA VAL A 323 -24.98 -25.42 22.72
C VAL A 323 -24.21 -24.78 21.59
N GLU A 324 -22.94 -24.45 21.84
CA GLU A 324 -22.03 -23.87 20.85
C GLU A 324 -20.89 -24.84 20.56
N ILE A 325 -20.66 -25.17 19.29
CA ILE A 325 -19.57 -26.03 18.84
C ILE A 325 -18.70 -25.24 17.86
N THR A 326 -17.44 -25.03 18.24
CA THR A 326 -16.42 -24.44 17.38
C THR A 326 -15.53 -25.54 16.82
N TYR A 327 -15.45 -25.62 15.52
CA TYR A 327 -14.63 -26.55 14.79
C TYR A 327 -13.79 -25.90 13.72
N SER A 328 -12.77 -26.60 13.24
CA SER A 328 -11.91 -26.16 12.13
C SER A 328 -12.02 -27.14 10.96
N LYS A 329 -12.04 -26.55 9.78
CA LYS A 329 -11.80 -27.23 8.51
C LYS A 329 -11.05 -26.29 7.60
N ALA A 330 -9.83 -26.68 7.23
CA ALA A 330 -8.96 -25.90 6.38
C ALA A 330 -9.59 -25.65 5.00
N ASN A 331 -9.41 -24.45 4.52
CA ASN A 331 -9.72 -24.04 3.15
C ASN A 331 -8.56 -23.19 2.64
N GLU A 332 -7.55 -23.87 2.10
CA GLU A 332 -6.31 -23.23 1.63
C GLU A 332 -6.58 -22.23 0.52
N ASP A 333 -7.53 -22.47 -0.37
CA ASP A 333 -7.88 -21.54 -1.45
C ASP A 333 -8.45 -20.23 -0.89
N ALA A 334 -9.29 -20.33 0.14
CA ALA A 334 -9.84 -19.18 0.82
C ALA A 334 -8.75 -18.37 1.54
N LEU A 335 -7.88 -19.03 2.29
CA LEU A 335 -6.76 -18.42 2.99
C LEU A 335 -5.81 -17.74 2.01
N ASN A 336 -5.42 -18.44 0.95
CA ASN A 336 -4.54 -17.92 -0.08
C ASN A 336 -5.17 -16.75 -0.84
N SER A 337 -6.49 -16.68 -0.98
CA SER A 337 -7.16 -15.52 -1.60
C SER A 337 -6.90 -14.21 -0.85
N VAL A 338 -6.62 -14.26 0.45
CA VAL A 338 -6.25 -13.11 1.28
C VAL A 338 -4.73 -12.97 1.40
N LEU A 339 -4.02 -14.06 1.73
CA LEU A 339 -2.58 -13.99 1.96
C LEU A 339 -1.77 -13.71 0.68
N ASP A 340 -2.21 -14.18 -0.48
CA ASP A 340 -1.52 -13.96 -1.76
C ASP A 340 -1.74 -12.55 -2.36
N CYS A 341 -2.55 -11.69 -1.74
CA CYS A 341 -2.74 -10.30 -2.15
C CYS A 341 -1.57 -9.43 -1.68
N PRO A 342 -0.77 -8.83 -2.57
CA PRO A 342 0.33 -7.94 -2.14
C PRO A 342 -0.09 -6.49 -1.94
N TYR A 343 -1.21 -6.07 -2.55
CA TYR A 343 -1.65 -4.68 -2.54
C TYR A 343 -2.74 -4.46 -1.52
N ALA A 344 -2.56 -3.47 -0.67
CA ALA A 344 -3.47 -3.13 0.40
C ALA A 344 -3.78 -1.63 0.41
N THR A 345 -5.00 -1.28 0.78
CA THR A 345 -5.42 0.09 1.09
C THR A 345 -6.52 0.07 2.13
N VAL A 346 -6.83 1.22 2.68
CA VAL A 346 -7.95 1.40 3.60
C VAL A 346 -8.99 2.30 2.94
N PHE A 347 -10.22 1.80 2.84
CA PHE A 347 -11.30 2.54 2.20
C PHE A 347 -12.66 2.09 2.75
N GLY A 348 -13.69 2.89 2.53
CA GLY A 348 -15.07 2.58 2.95
C GLY A 348 -15.76 3.82 3.53
N GLY A 349 -16.13 4.73 2.64
CA GLY A 349 -16.73 6.01 3.03
C GLY A 349 -15.74 6.96 3.71
N ASP A 350 -16.26 7.92 4.45
CA ASP A 350 -15.45 8.97 5.09
C ASP A 350 -14.59 8.43 6.24
N ASN A 351 -15.00 7.33 6.86
CA ASN A 351 -14.35 6.76 8.05
C ASN A 351 -13.36 5.62 7.74
N ASN A 352 -13.13 5.28 6.47
CA ASN A 352 -12.23 4.19 6.07
C ASN A 352 -12.51 2.89 6.81
N VAL A 353 -13.74 2.40 6.72
CA VAL A 353 -14.28 1.34 7.60
C VAL A 353 -13.73 -0.05 7.32
N CYS A 354 -13.04 -0.29 6.21
CA CYS A 354 -12.48 -1.61 5.89
C CYS A 354 -11.10 -1.54 5.23
N ILE A 355 -10.37 -2.64 5.37
CA ILE A 355 -9.14 -2.91 4.64
C ILE A 355 -9.52 -3.55 3.31
N ILE A 356 -8.92 -3.09 2.22
CA ILE A 356 -9.09 -3.63 0.86
C ILE A 356 -7.79 -4.33 0.45
N LEU A 357 -7.90 -5.53 -0.08
CA LEU A 357 -6.77 -6.31 -0.61
C LEU A 357 -7.01 -6.71 -2.06
N GLY A 358 -5.96 -6.79 -2.86
CA GLY A 358 -6.07 -7.19 -4.26
C GLY A 358 -4.76 -7.73 -4.84
N GLY A 359 -4.86 -8.26 -6.07
CA GLY A 359 -3.71 -8.81 -6.79
C GLY A 359 -3.40 -10.27 -6.43
N CYS A 360 -4.38 -11.04 -5.93
CA CYS A 360 -4.26 -12.48 -5.73
C CYS A 360 -4.01 -13.20 -7.07
N LYS A 361 -3.10 -14.17 -7.09
CA LYS A 361 -2.77 -14.92 -8.32
C LYS A 361 -3.93 -15.78 -8.85
N ALA A 362 -4.71 -16.37 -7.94
CA ALA A 362 -5.83 -17.23 -8.32
C ALA A 362 -7.00 -16.45 -8.92
N GLN A 363 -7.21 -15.21 -8.49
CA GLN A 363 -8.25 -14.30 -8.96
C GLN A 363 -7.67 -12.89 -9.13
N PRO A 364 -6.86 -12.64 -10.16
CA PRO A 364 -6.06 -11.42 -10.28
C PRO A 364 -6.90 -10.15 -10.40
N ASN A 365 -8.12 -10.25 -10.91
CA ASN A 365 -9.07 -9.14 -11.04
C ASN A 365 -10.01 -8.97 -9.84
N ALA A 366 -9.88 -9.78 -8.78
CA ALA A 366 -10.71 -9.65 -7.59
C ALA A 366 -10.06 -8.74 -6.55
N PHE A 367 -10.86 -7.94 -5.88
CA PHE A 367 -10.48 -7.32 -4.62
C PHE A 367 -11.42 -7.76 -3.51
N PHE A 368 -10.85 -7.89 -2.33
CA PHE A 368 -11.51 -8.38 -1.12
C PHE A 368 -11.51 -7.27 -0.07
N TRP A 369 -12.49 -7.29 0.83
CA TRP A 369 -12.51 -6.33 1.94
C TRP A 369 -12.79 -7.03 3.28
N SER A 370 -12.29 -6.41 4.36
CA SER A 370 -12.49 -6.88 5.71
C SER A 370 -13.94 -6.69 6.15
N GLY A 371 -14.42 -7.58 6.99
CA GLY A 371 -15.75 -7.51 7.57
C GLY A 371 -15.86 -6.37 8.58
N ASN A 372 -17.07 -5.87 8.69
CA ASN A 372 -17.50 -5.03 9.77
C ASN A 372 -18.51 -5.88 10.55
N ASP A 373 -18.11 -6.44 11.68
CA ASP A 373 -19.10 -6.99 12.62
C ASP A 373 -19.78 -5.82 13.32
N SER A 374 -21.05 -5.91 13.60
CA SER A 374 -21.95 -4.86 14.08
C SER A 374 -21.45 -4.03 15.29
N VAL A 375 -20.26 -4.31 15.79
CA VAL A 375 -19.68 -3.70 16.99
C VAL A 375 -18.31 -3.07 16.74
N ALA A 376 -17.48 -3.54 15.79
CA ALA A 376 -16.15 -2.98 15.52
C ALA A 376 -15.62 -3.37 14.14
N MET A 377 -14.90 -2.43 13.51
CA MET A 377 -14.09 -2.69 12.31
C MET A 377 -13.05 -3.78 12.63
N ASN A 378 -13.12 -4.91 11.93
CA ASN A 378 -12.34 -6.10 12.28
C ASN A 378 -11.39 -6.52 11.15
N ALA A 379 -10.10 -6.26 11.33
CA ALA A 379 -9.05 -6.64 10.40
C ALA A 379 -8.84 -8.16 10.28
N GLY A 380 -9.27 -8.94 11.27
CA GLY A 380 -9.18 -10.41 11.29
C GLY A 380 -10.35 -11.12 10.65
N TYR A 381 -11.36 -10.40 10.12
CA TYR A 381 -12.55 -11.01 9.52
C TYR A 381 -12.64 -10.68 8.02
N TRP A 382 -12.60 -11.70 7.19
CA TRP A 382 -12.64 -11.65 5.72
C TRP A 382 -13.74 -12.56 5.20
N PRO A 383 -15.01 -12.10 5.20
CA PRO A 383 -16.15 -12.92 4.80
C PRO A 383 -16.01 -13.49 3.38
N MET A 384 -16.41 -14.72 3.17
CA MET A 384 -16.37 -15.37 1.84
C MET A 384 -17.16 -14.64 0.77
N SER A 385 -18.22 -13.93 1.16
CA SER A 385 -19.05 -13.12 0.27
C SER A 385 -18.50 -11.74 -0.02
N TYR A 386 -17.44 -11.27 0.70
CA TYR A 386 -16.90 -9.92 0.59
C TYR A 386 -15.79 -9.84 -0.46
N TYR A 387 -16.18 -9.82 -1.72
CA TYR A 387 -15.29 -9.62 -2.86
C TYR A 387 -16.02 -9.02 -4.04
N GLN A 388 -15.30 -8.32 -4.90
CA GLN A 388 -15.79 -7.75 -6.15
C GLN A 388 -14.82 -8.03 -7.28
N LEU A 389 -15.34 -8.44 -8.43
CA LEU A 389 -14.54 -8.59 -9.66
C LEU A 389 -14.43 -7.25 -10.38
N ALA A 390 -13.20 -6.87 -10.69
CA ALA A 390 -12.88 -5.63 -11.40
C ALA A 390 -12.63 -5.92 -12.88
N GLY A 391 -13.70 -6.15 -13.64
CA GLY A 391 -13.64 -6.37 -15.07
C GLY A 391 -12.97 -7.67 -15.49
N ASP A 392 -12.13 -7.62 -16.56
CA ASP A 392 -11.52 -8.78 -17.19
C ASP A 392 -10.57 -9.54 -16.25
N SER A 393 -10.65 -10.87 -16.27
CA SER A 393 -9.85 -11.78 -15.46
C SER A 393 -8.37 -11.85 -15.88
N GLU A 394 -8.05 -11.51 -17.14
CA GLU A 394 -6.68 -11.49 -17.64
C GLU A 394 -5.91 -10.19 -17.29
N ASP A 395 -6.59 -9.23 -16.71
CA ASP A 395 -6.04 -7.93 -16.36
C ASP A 395 -6.01 -7.79 -14.82
N GLY A 396 -4.88 -8.12 -14.21
CA GLY A 396 -4.69 -8.19 -12.78
C GLY A 396 -4.66 -6.82 -12.09
N ILE A 397 -5.16 -6.77 -10.85
CA ILE A 397 -5.06 -5.58 -9.99
C ILE A 397 -3.61 -5.40 -9.58
N THR A 398 -3.11 -4.17 -9.72
CA THR A 398 -1.75 -3.77 -9.38
C THR A 398 -1.69 -2.70 -8.28
N GLY A 399 -2.83 -2.17 -7.86
CA GLY A 399 -2.85 -1.23 -6.76
C GLY A 399 -4.17 -0.50 -6.61
N PHE A 400 -4.21 0.32 -5.59
CA PHE A 400 -5.35 1.13 -5.24
C PHE A 400 -4.93 2.56 -4.95
N GLY A 401 -5.84 3.49 -5.18
CA GLY A 401 -5.69 4.87 -4.78
C GLY A 401 -7.03 5.47 -4.38
N ARG A 402 -7.00 6.56 -3.64
CA ARG A 402 -8.21 7.29 -3.27
C ARG A 402 -8.21 8.65 -3.96
N GLN A 403 -9.26 8.91 -4.73
CA GLN A 403 -9.52 10.23 -5.26
C GLN A 403 -10.90 10.69 -4.79
N TYR A 404 -10.94 11.72 -3.93
CA TYR A 404 -12.16 12.18 -3.24
C TYR A 404 -12.84 11.03 -2.47
N SER A 405 -14.11 10.76 -2.78
CA SER A 405 -14.91 9.68 -2.19
C SER A 405 -14.91 8.38 -3.01
N THR A 406 -14.02 8.26 -3.99
CA THR A 406 -13.97 7.11 -4.91
C THR A 406 -12.63 6.40 -4.74
N MET A 407 -12.67 5.08 -4.70
CA MET A 407 -11.47 4.24 -4.79
C MET A 407 -11.13 3.99 -6.27
N ILE A 408 -9.91 4.33 -6.67
CA ILE A 408 -9.38 4.00 -7.98
C ILE A 408 -8.70 2.64 -7.89
N VAL A 409 -9.07 1.75 -8.81
CA VAL A 409 -8.50 0.41 -8.92
C VAL A 409 -7.59 0.39 -10.13
N PHE A 410 -6.30 0.29 -9.87
CA PHE A 410 -5.28 0.16 -10.91
C PHE A 410 -5.11 -1.30 -11.30
N LYS A 411 -5.01 -1.55 -12.60
CA LYS A 411 -4.77 -2.86 -13.18
C LYS A 411 -3.57 -2.77 -14.14
N GLU A 412 -3.06 -3.89 -14.60
CA GLU A 412 -1.90 -3.89 -15.50
C GLU A 412 -2.15 -3.10 -16.78
N ARG A 413 -3.35 -3.22 -17.36
CA ARG A 413 -3.69 -2.64 -18.68
C ARG A 413 -4.85 -1.65 -18.66
N SER A 414 -5.58 -1.55 -17.56
CA SER A 414 -6.77 -0.70 -17.42
C SER A 414 -6.84 -0.04 -16.05
N ILE A 415 -7.71 0.95 -15.93
CA ILE A 415 -8.00 1.62 -14.66
C ILE A 415 -9.51 1.69 -14.49
N GLY A 416 -9.98 1.37 -13.31
CA GLY A 416 -11.38 1.47 -12.94
C GLY A 416 -11.57 2.22 -11.63
N LYS A 417 -12.82 2.34 -11.23
CA LYS A 417 -13.24 2.92 -9.95
C LYS A 417 -14.17 1.98 -9.23
N ALA A 418 -14.09 2.00 -7.91
CA ALA A 418 -15.03 1.33 -7.04
C ALA A 418 -15.76 2.33 -6.16
N GLY A 419 -17.08 2.24 -6.17
CA GLY A 419 -17.96 3.01 -5.31
C GLY A 419 -18.31 2.20 -4.06
N TYR A 420 -18.29 2.87 -2.91
CA TYR A 420 -18.70 2.29 -1.63
C TYR A 420 -20.21 2.44 -1.45
N GLY A 421 -20.86 1.39 -0.98
CA GLY A 421 -22.27 1.37 -0.62
C GLY A 421 -22.53 0.54 0.62
N ILE A 422 -23.67 0.77 1.25
CA ILE A 422 -24.21 -0.08 2.33
C ILE A 422 -25.51 -0.67 1.81
N GLU A 423 -25.61 -1.97 1.82
CA GLU A 423 -26.81 -2.72 1.45
C GLU A 423 -27.36 -3.42 2.68
N ASN A 424 -28.68 -3.34 2.86
CA ASN A 424 -29.33 -4.09 3.92
C ASN A 424 -29.75 -5.47 3.38
N VAL A 425 -29.08 -6.51 3.87
CA VAL A 425 -29.35 -7.90 3.53
C VAL A 425 -29.92 -8.59 4.77
N ASP A 426 -31.15 -9.06 4.70
CA ASP A 426 -31.85 -9.74 5.78
C ASP A 426 -31.86 -8.99 7.13
N GLY A 427 -32.04 -7.65 7.05
CA GLY A 427 -32.07 -6.78 8.24
C GLY A 427 -30.71 -6.41 8.82
N ARG A 428 -29.62 -6.71 8.10
CA ARG A 428 -28.24 -6.35 8.48
C ARG A 428 -27.62 -5.46 7.42
N ASP A 429 -26.91 -4.44 7.88
CA ASP A 429 -26.15 -3.57 6.99
C ASP A 429 -24.86 -4.27 6.60
N SER A 430 -24.69 -4.51 5.30
CA SER A 430 -23.51 -5.11 4.69
C SER A 430 -22.83 -4.10 3.78
N ILE A 431 -21.50 -4.10 3.81
CA ILE A 431 -20.68 -3.27 2.92
C ILE A 431 -20.70 -3.89 1.53
N SER A 432 -20.97 -3.08 0.52
CA SER A 432 -20.89 -3.46 -0.88
C SER A 432 -20.03 -2.50 -1.68
N PHE A 433 -19.40 -3.01 -2.76
CA PHE A 433 -18.66 -2.21 -3.71
C PHE A 433 -19.18 -2.45 -5.12
N THR A 434 -19.33 -1.36 -5.86
CA THR A 434 -19.64 -1.40 -7.29
C THR A 434 -18.39 -1.04 -8.08
N TYR A 435 -18.10 -1.76 -9.17
CA TYR A 435 -16.96 -1.48 -10.04
C TYR A 435 -17.41 -0.90 -11.38
N ALA A 436 -16.70 0.12 -11.85
CA ALA A 436 -16.87 0.69 -13.19
C ALA A 436 -15.50 1.00 -13.82
N ASN A 437 -15.34 0.72 -15.12
CA ASN A 437 -14.12 1.03 -15.82
C ASN A 437 -14.01 2.54 -16.12
N ILE A 438 -12.82 3.12 -15.98
CA ILE A 438 -12.47 4.49 -16.34
C ILE A 438 -11.73 4.51 -17.67
N ASN A 439 -10.71 3.66 -17.81
CA ASN A 439 -9.88 3.58 -19.02
C ASN A 439 -9.48 2.13 -19.29
N SER A 440 -9.67 1.68 -20.54
CA SER A 440 -9.39 0.30 -20.96
C SER A 440 -8.09 0.13 -21.74
N LYS A 441 -7.29 1.20 -21.89
CA LYS A 441 -6.08 1.19 -22.74
C LYS A 441 -4.79 1.48 -21.97
N ILE A 442 -4.91 2.15 -20.82
CA ILE A 442 -3.78 2.56 -20.01
C ILE A 442 -4.00 2.04 -18.60
N GLY A 443 -3.08 1.22 -18.12
CA GLY A 443 -3.02 0.69 -16.75
C GLY A 443 -1.72 1.07 -16.08
N CYS A 444 -1.53 0.59 -14.85
CA CYS A 444 -0.32 0.76 -14.06
C CYS A 444 0.34 -0.61 -13.85
N ASP A 445 1.38 -0.92 -14.59
CA ASP A 445 2.18 -2.14 -14.44
C ASP A 445 3.35 -1.98 -13.44
N LEU A 446 3.52 -0.77 -12.90
CA LEU A 446 4.51 -0.41 -11.90
C LEU A 446 3.82 0.01 -10.59
N PRO A 447 3.36 -0.95 -9.77
CA PRO A 447 2.44 -0.72 -8.65
C PRO A 447 2.95 0.27 -7.60
N TRP A 448 4.24 0.29 -7.35
CA TRP A 448 4.86 1.12 -6.31
C TRP A 448 5.10 2.57 -6.74
N THR A 449 4.53 2.98 -7.88
CA THR A 449 4.60 4.35 -8.40
C THR A 449 3.31 5.14 -8.23
N ILE A 450 2.29 4.53 -7.64
CA ILE A 450 0.98 5.16 -7.44
C ILE A 450 1.06 6.14 -6.28
N GLN A 451 0.76 7.43 -6.55
CA GLN A 451 0.74 8.51 -5.55
C GLN A 451 -0.47 9.42 -5.76
N LEU A 452 -0.91 10.07 -4.68
CA LEU A 452 -1.92 11.11 -4.72
C LEU A 452 -1.23 12.48 -4.72
N VAL A 453 -1.25 13.17 -5.86
CA VAL A 453 -0.63 14.49 -6.04
C VAL A 453 -1.73 15.52 -6.33
N GLU A 454 -1.87 16.53 -5.49
CA GLU A 454 -2.91 17.57 -5.63
C GLU A 454 -4.33 17.02 -5.92
N ASN A 455 -4.75 15.99 -5.21
CA ASN A 455 -6.01 15.26 -5.41
C ASN A 455 -6.16 14.55 -6.78
N ASN A 456 -5.06 14.38 -7.52
CA ASN A 456 -5.03 13.57 -8.74
C ASN A 456 -4.16 12.34 -8.50
N MET A 457 -4.59 11.21 -9.02
CA MET A 457 -3.77 10.00 -8.97
C MET A 457 -2.71 10.06 -10.06
N VAL A 458 -1.45 9.94 -9.65
CA VAL A 458 -0.27 9.89 -10.53
C VAL A 458 0.36 8.52 -10.44
N PHE A 459 0.75 7.95 -11.56
CA PHE A 459 1.35 6.62 -11.64
C PHE A 459 2.29 6.51 -12.85
N CYS A 460 3.22 5.57 -12.81
CA CYS A 460 4.10 5.27 -13.93
C CYS A 460 3.71 3.96 -14.60
N ASN A 461 3.82 3.95 -15.92
CA ASN A 461 3.65 2.77 -16.76
C ASN A 461 4.94 2.51 -17.56
N SER A 462 5.40 1.25 -17.62
CA SER A 462 6.68 0.89 -18.24
C SER A 462 6.79 1.19 -19.74
N GLN A 463 5.67 1.37 -20.42
CA GLN A 463 5.61 1.66 -21.85
C GLN A 463 5.26 3.11 -22.15
N GLY A 464 4.44 3.74 -21.32
CA GLY A 464 3.89 5.06 -21.53
C GLY A 464 4.56 6.17 -20.72
N GLY A 465 5.27 5.85 -19.63
CA GLY A 465 5.83 6.80 -18.69
C GLY A 465 4.83 7.20 -17.61
N VAL A 466 4.98 8.40 -17.06
CA VAL A 466 4.14 8.89 -15.97
C VAL A 466 2.84 9.50 -16.50
N HIS A 467 1.75 9.07 -15.89
CA HIS A 467 0.39 9.48 -16.22
C HIS A 467 -0.32 10.07 -15.02
N VAL A 468 -1.28 10.93 -15.29
CA VAL A 468 -2.18 11.49 -14.27
C VAL A 468 -3.64 11.16 -14.62
N VAL A 469 -4.39 10.71 -13.60
CA VAL A 469 -5.85 10.56 -13.67
C VAL A 469 -6.48 11.86 -13.17
N ARG A 470 -7.01 12.67 -14.09
CA ARG A 470 -7.55 14.00 -13.75
C ARG A 470 -8.97 13.96 -13.20
N ASP A 471 -9.81 13.10 -13.77
CA ASP A 471 -11.22 13.02 -13.42
C ASP A 471 -11.70 11.56 -13.43
N SER A 472 -11.94 11.03 -12.24
CA SER A 472 -12.51 9.70 -12.07
C SER A 472 -14.03 9.66 -12.20
N SER A 473 -14.71 10.82 -12.25
CA SER A 473 -16.18 10.90 -12.33
C SER A 473 -16.69 10.54 -13.73
N SER A 474 -15.94 10.87 -14.77
CA SER A 474 -16.30 10.73 -16.16
C SER A 474 -15.60 9.52 -16.80
N ALA A 475 -16.33 8.71 -17.56
CA ALA A 475 -15.79 7.56 -18.31
C ALA A 475 -15.25 7.96 -19.70
N LEU A 476 -14.78 9.20 -19.88
CA LEU A 476 -14.23 9.68 -21.13
C LEU A 476 -12.78 9.21 -21.29
N GLU A 477 -12.39 8.74 -22.45
CA GLU A 477 -11.04 8.23 -22.77
C GLU A 477 -9.90 9.23 -22.50
N ASN A 478 -10.20 10.52 -22.36
CA ASN A 478 -9.24 11.61 -22.15
C ASN A 478 -8.96 11.94 -20.69
N ASN A 479 -9.37 11.09 -19.75
CA ASN A 479 -9.18 11.31 -18.32
C ASN A 479 -7.75 11.05 -17.87
N ILE A 480 -6.95 10.38 -18.68
CA ILE A 480 -5.57 10.02 -18.38
C ILE A 480 -4.65 10.73 -19.36
N GLU A 481 -3.71 11.49 -18.83
CA GLU A 481 -2.75 12.27 -19.62
C GLU A 481 -1.31 11.88 -19.24
N CYS A 482 -0.46 11.70 -20.25
CA CYS A 482 0.97 11.47 -20.02
C CYS A 482 1.67 12.80 -19.74
N ILE A 483 2.37 12.89 -18.60
CA ILE A 483 3.08 14.09 -18.14
C ILE A 483 4.61 13.96 -18.22
N SER A 484 5.15 12.80 -18.52
CA SER A 484 6.61 12.57 -18.57
C SER A 484 7.20 12.55 -19.98
N ARG A 485 6.44 12.98 -20.99
CA ARG A 485 6.88 12.88 -22.39
C ARG A 485 8.28 13.43 -22.64
N ASN A 486 8.62 14.55 -22.01
CA ASN A 486 9.92 15.20 -22.17
C ASN A 486 11.09 14.34 -21.68
N VAL A 487 10.88 13.47 -20.71
CA VAL A 487 11.92 12.63 -20.09
C VAL A 487 11.79 11.14 -20.41
N ASN A 488 10.77 10.73 -21.15
CA ASN A 488 10.58 9.33 -21.52
C ASN A 488 11.76 8.77 -22.33
N GLY A 489 12.50 9.64 -22.99
CA GLY A 489 13.62 9.26 -23.83
C GLY A 489 13.21 8.85 -25.24
N THR A 490 14.20 8.59 -26.07
CA THR A 490 14.09 8.09 -27.45
C THR A 490 15.08 6.95 -27.66
N SER A 491 15.01 6.28 -28.80
CA SER A 491 15.97 5.22 -29.15
C SER A 491 17.44 5.66 -29.18
N GLN A 492 17.70 6.97 -29.30
CA GLN A 492 19.05 7.54 -29.33
C GLN A 492 19.47 8.18 -27.98
N ARG A 493 18.49 8.50 -27.16
CA ARG A 493 18.67 9.11 -25.84
C ARG A 493 17.86 8.35 -24.82
N PRO A 494 18.49 7.46 -24.05
CA PRO A 494 17.81 6.73 -22.99
C PRO A 494 17.21 7.71 -21.98
N GLY A 495 16.08 7.33 -21.41
CA GLY A 495 15.36 8.15 -20.45
C GLY A 495 14.57 7.30 -19.47
N LEU A 496 13.51 7.88 -18.91
CA LEU A 496 12.67 7.23 -17.90
C LEU A 496 12.20 5.82 -18.31
N LEU A 497 11.74 5.64 -19.57
CA LEU A 497 11.21 4.35 -20.01
C LEU A 497 12.27 3.24 -20.02
N GLU A 498 13.52 3.56 -20.29
CA GLU A 498 14.61 2.59 -20.23
C GLU A 498 14.94 2.25 -18.78
N ALA A 499 15.10 3.27 -17.93
CA ALA A 499 15.38 3.09 -16.50
C ALA A 499 14.34 2.21 -15.79
N VAL A 500 13.04 2.44 -16.02
CA VAL A 500 11.98 1.63 -15.39
C VAL A 500 11.89 0.22 -15.94
N ARG A 501 12.23 -0.02 -17.22
CA ARG A 501 12.28 -1.37 -17.78
C ARG A 501 13.46 -2.18 -17.23
N GLU A 502 14.61 -1.55 -17.06
CA GLU A 502 15.79 -2.18 -16.47
C GLU A 502 15.58 -2.51 -14.99
N ALA A 503 15.00 -1.58 -14.23
CA ALA A 503 14.69 -1.80 -12.82
C ALA A 503 13.58 -2.86 -12.61
N GLY A 504 12.58 -2.88 -13.49
CA GLY A 504 11.42 -3.74 -13.36
C GLY A 504 10.44 -3.26 -12.28
N LYS A 505 9.34 -3.99 -12.10
CA LYS A 505 8.21 -3.57 -11.27
C LYS A 505 8.52 -3.50 -9.77
N ASP A 506 9.43 -4.35 -9.28
CA ASP A 506 9.71 -4.47 -7.84
C ASP A 506 10.73 -3.44 -7.34
N LEU A 507 11.62 -2.95 -8.23
CA LEU A 507 12.63 -1.94 -7.89
C LEU A 507 12.28 -0.53 -8.37
N THR A 508 11.19 -0.36 -9.13
CA THR A 508 10.67 0.95 -9.50
C THR A 508 9.70 1.44 -8.44
N CYS A 509 9.92 2.64 -7.93
CA CYS A 509 9.05 3.24 -6.93
C CYS A 509 8.87 4.74 -7.15
N SER A 510 7.93 5.32 -6.46
CA SER A 510 7.74 6.76 -6.42
C SER A 510 7.73 7.28 -4.99
N PHE A 511 7.99 8.57 -4.89
CA PHE A 511 7.97 9.30 -3.64
C PHE A 511 7.43 10.71 -3.89
N ASP A 512 6.59 11.21 -3.00
CA ASP A 512 6.14 12.61 -3.01
C ASP A 512 6.87 13.36 -1.90
N ASP A 513 7.80 14.24 -2.31
CA ASP A 513 8.65 15.01 -1.43
C ASP A 513 8.44 16.50 -1.64
N ASP A 514 7.72 17.12 -0.74
CA ASP A 514 7.54 18.58 -0.70
C ASP A 514 7.12 19.21 -2.04
N ASN A 515 6.01 18.71 -2.57
CA ASN A 515 5.45 19.13 -3.84
C ASN A 515 6.27 18.71 -5.08
N ARG A 516 7.01 17.62 -4.93
CA ARG A 516 7.80 17.01 -6.00
C ARG A 516 7.51 15.53 -6.09
N TYR A 517 7.02 15.10 -7.22
CA TYR A 517 6.80 13.68 -7.51
C TYR A 517 8.07 13.09 -8.12
N TRP A 518 8.64 12.12 -7.45
CA TRP A 518 9.84 11.40 -7.85
C TRP A 518 9.48 10.04 -8.41
N VAL A 519 10.10 9.64 -9.51
CA VAL A 519 10.13 8.26 -10.00
C VAL A 519 11.56 7.76 -9.91
N CYS A 520 11.75 6.71 -9.15
CA CYS A 520 13.05 6.15 -8.80
C CYS A 520 13.18 4.78 -9.43
N ALA A 521 14.19 4.58 -10.27
CA ALA A 521 14.44 3.34 -10.99
C ALA A 521 15.94 3.21 -11.34
N ASN A 522 16.53 2.06 -11.05
CA ASN A 522 17.91 1.73 -11.44
C ASN A 522 18.97 2.80 -11.06
N GLY A 523 18.89 3.33 -9.83
CA GLY A 523 19.80 4.39 -9.34
C GLY A 523 19.58 5.77 -9.97
N GLN A 524 18.53 5.94 -10.74
CA GLN A 524 18.14 7.17 -11.40
C GLN A 524 16.84 7.70 -10.79
N VAL A 525 16.72 9.00 -10.67
CA VAL A 525 15.51 9.70 -10.23
C VAL A 525 15.08 10.69 -11.29
N TYR A 526 13.83 10.60 -11.69
CA TYR A 526 13.14 11.59 -12.49
C TYR A 526 12.14 12.31 -11.59
N LEU A 527 12.33 13.62 -11.43
CA LEU A 527 11.60 14.44 -10.49
C LEU A 527 10.77 15.47 -11.23
N TRP A 528 9.47 15.48 -10.98
CA TRP A 528 8.57 16.52 -11.44
C TRP A 528 8.20 17.45 -10.28
N ASP A 529 8.52 18.75 -10.44
CA ASP A 529 8.15 19.80 -9.50
C ASP A 529 6.79 20.39 -9.92
N TYR A 530 5.73 20.02 -9.19
CA TYR A 530 4.38 20.40 -9.54
C TYR A 530 3.94 21.77 -8.95
N LEU A 531 4.76 22.40 -8.10
CA LEU A 531 4.61 23.83 -7.78
C LEU A 531 5.19 24.72 -8.86
N LEU A 532 6.29 24.27 -9.48
CA LEU A 532 6.97 25.04 -10.53
C LEU A 532 6.18 24.99 -11.85
N SER A 533 5.58 23.86 -12.14
CA SER A 533 5.01 23.56 -13.44
C SER A 533 3.70 22.77 -13.34
N SER A 534 2.77 23.05 -14.24
CA SER A 534 1.48 22.37 -14.29
C SER A 534 1.56 21.02 -15.02
N PHE A 535 0.49 20.21 -14.93
CA PHE A 535 0.33 18.97 -15.70
C PHE A 535 0.45 19.16 -17.23
N LYS A 536 0.17 20.37 -17.76
CA LYS A 536 0.22 20.63 -19.22
C LYS A 536 1.62 20.87 -19.75
N ASP A 537 2.49 21.44 -18.93
CA ASP A 537 3.88 21.74 -19.29
C ASP A 537 4.79 21.40 -18.12
N PRO A 538 4.95 20.11 -17.82
CA PRO A 538 5.67 19.63 -16.65
C PRO A 538 7.18 19.80 -16.81
N SER A 539 7.81 20.38 -15.80
CA SER A 539 9.26 20.52 -15.70
C SER A 539 9.83 19.33 -14.92
N TRP A 540 10.65 18.55 -15.60
CA TRP A 540 11.30 17.36 -15.05
C TRP A 540 12.78 17.58 -14.83
N PHE A 541 13.28 17.12 -13.68
CA PHE A 541 14.70 17.14 -13.32
C PHE A 541 15.22 15.71 -13.21
N TYR A 542 16.53 15.53 -13.31
CA TYR A 542 17.14 14.22 -13.38
C TYR A 542 18.34 14.09 -12.43
N PHE A 543 18.31 13.03 -11.60
CA PHE A 543 19.39 12.69 -10.67
C PHE A 543 19.96 11.32 -10.99
N THR A 544 21.25 11.16 -10.76
CA THR A 544 21.98 9.92 -10.88
C THR A 544 22.52 9.47 -9.53
N GLU A 545 22.85 8.19 -9.40
CA GLU A 545 23.47 7.59 -8.21
C GLU A 545 22.63 7.70 -6.93
N VAL A 546 21.30 7.69 -7.10
CA VAL A 546 20.34 7.67 -5.98
C VAL A 546 19.72 6.28 -5.93
N ASN A 547 20.34 5.36 -5.20
CA ASN A 547 20.00 3.93 -5.17
C ASN A 547 18.86 3.59 -4.17
N GLY A 548 17.99 4.52 -3.88
CA GLY A 548 16.84 4.29 -3.00
C GLY A 548 15.75 3.43 -3.66
N ILE A 549 15.22 2.48 -2.91
CA ILE A 549 14.08 1.64 -3.34
C ILE A 549 12.87 1.79 -2.42
N ALA A 550 13.02 2.45 -1.29
CA ALA A 550 11.93 2.90 -0.43
C ALA A 550 12.28 4.26 0.14
N TYR A 551 11.30 5.14 0.23
CA TYR A 551 11.48 6.54 0.63
C TYR A 551 10.52 6.89 1.75
N LEU A 552 10.94 7.80 2.61
CA LEU A 552 10.09 8.37 3.65
C LEU A 552 10.52 9.80 3.95
N ARG A 553 9.59 10.58 4.49
CA ARG A 553 9.84 11.96 4.91
C ARG A 553 9.52 12.14 6.39
N ASN A 554 10.37 12.87 7.09
CA ASN A 554 10.12 13.35 8.43
C ASN A 554 10.32 14.87 8.47
N VAL A 555 9.24 15.61 8.66
CA VAL A 555 9.18 17.08 8.72
C VAL A 555 9.85 17.73 7.50
N ASP A 556 11.13 18.03 7.58
CA ASP A 556 11.94 18.75 6.59
C ASP A 556 13.08 17.89 5.99
N LYS A 557 13.15 16.61 6.38
CA LYS A 557 14.20 15.68 5.96
C LYS A 557 13.62 14.50 5.20
N SER A 558 14.26 14.17 4.10
CA SER A 558 13.91 13.02 3.27
C SER A 558 14.97 11.94 3.44
N TYR A 559 14.50 10.71 3.51
CA TYR A 559 15.31 9.51 3.71
C TYR A 559 14.99 8.50 2.63
N HIS A 560 15.95 7.67 2.31
CA HIS A 560 15.70 6.48 1.50
C HIS A 560 16.45 5.27 2.05
N LEU A 561 15.88 4.12 1.83
CA LEU A 561 16.49 2.83 2.08
C LEU A 561 17.00 2.28 0.75
N ASN A 562 18.27 1.87 0.72
CA ASN A 562 18.85 1.28 -0.48
C ASN A 562 18.71 -0.25 -0.53
N SER A 563 19.05 -0.87 -1.65
CA SER A 563 19.01 -2.33 -1.82
C SER A 563 20.00 -3.11 -0.93
N GLU A 564 20.94 -2.42 -0.32
CA GLU A 564 21.92 -2.99 0.61
C GLU A 564 21.45 -2.94 2.06
N GLY A 565 20.26 -2.39 2.33
CA GLY A 565 19.67 -2.29 3.67
C GLY A 565 20.23 -1.15 4.52
N HIS A 566 20.85 -0.14 3.91
CA HIS A 566 21.28 1.08 4.59
C HIS A 566 20.24 2.19 4.45
N LEU A 567 19.90 2.83 5.56
CA LEU A 567 19.09 4.04 5.56
C LEU A 567 19.98 5.26 5.33
N THR A 568 19.59 6.07 4.35
CA THR A 568 20.33 7.23 3.87
C THR A 568 19.50 8.48 4.11
N LEU A 569 20.15 9.56 4.55
CA LEU A 569 19.58 10.89 4.70
C LEU A 569 20.03 11.76 3.52
N PHE A 570 19.11 12.51 2.92
CA PHE A 570 19.46 13.63 2.05
C PHE A 570 19.93 14.84 2.87
N LYS A 571 21.15 15.29 2.60
CA LYS A 571 21.82 16.34 3.36
C LYS A 571 22.42 17.40 2.44
N ARG A 572 22.25 18.67 2.81
CA ARG A 572 22.77 19.80 2.01
C ARG A 572 24.28 19.99 2.22
N ASP A 573 25.08 18.99 1.92
CA ASP A 573 26.53 19.02 1.93
C ASP A 573 27.16 18.80 0.53
N PHE A 574 26.33 18.52 -0.47
CA PHE A 574 26.69 18.34 -1.87
C PHE A 574 27.71 17.21 -2.11
N MET A 575 27.61 16.16 -1.29
CA MET A 575 28.44 14.96 -1.37
C MET A 575 27.59 13.70 -1.30
N ASP A 576 27.92 12.69 -2.09
CA ASP A 576 27.34 11.35 -1.95
C ASP A 576 28.34 10.45 -1.22
N TYR A 577 28.01 10.13 0.02
CA TYR A 577 28.85 9.24 0.88
C TYR A 577 30.33 9.70 0.97
N GLY A 578 30.56 11.00 0.95
CA GLY A 578 31.89 11.59 0.91
C GLY A 578 32.50 11.71 -0.49
N GLY A 579 31.85 11.26 -1.52
CA GLY A 579 32.24 11.39 -2.92
C GLY A 579 31.68 12.66 -3.60
N ALA A 580 32.18 12.99 -4.78
CA ALA A 580 31.71 14.11 -5.58
C ALA A 580 30.39 13.75 -6.29
N ILE A 581 29.48 14.72 -6.36
CA ILE A 581 28.30 14.61 -7.21
C ILE A 581 28.62 15.21 -8.58
N GLU A 582 28.41 14.48 -9.68
CA GLU A 582 28.55 14.98 -11.04
C GLU A 582 27.39 15.93 -11.36
N LYS A 583 27.68 17.20 -11.61
CA LYS A 583 26.69 18.24 -11.94
C LYS A 583 26.89 18.69 -13.38
N VAL A 584 25.86 18.58 -14.18
CA VAL A 584 25.91 18.93 -15.61
C VAL A 584 24.68 19.74 -15.99
N TYR A 585 24.89 20.79 -16.75
CA TYR A 585 23.83 21.53 -17.44
C TYR A 585 24.29 21.94 -18.83
N GLN A 586 23.58 21.49 -19.85
CA GLN A 586 23.79 21.90 -21.24
C GLN A 586 22.71 22.87 -21.67
N PHE A 587 23.11 24.03 -22.19
CA PHE A 587 22.19 24.96 -22.81
C PHE A 587 21.79 24.44 -24.20
N PRO A 588 20.51 24.58 -24.62
CA PRO A 588 20.10 24.13 -25.93
C PRO A 588 20.88 24.85 -27.04
N PRO A 589 21.32 24.13 -28.09
CA PRO A 589 22.06 24.70 -29.20
C PRO A 589 21.27 25.80 -29.88
N GLN A 590 21.93 26.94 -30.14
CA GLN A 590 21.30 28.14 -30.77
C GLN A 590 21.78 28.32 -32.19
N PHE A 591 20.83 28.40 -33.13
CA PHE A 591 21.08 28.80 -34.51
C PHE A 591 20.87 30.28 -34.77
N PHE A 592 20.53 31.05 -33.72
CA PHE A 592 20.39 32.50 -33.77
C PHE A 592 19.40 33.00 -34.81
N ASP A 593 18.26 32.34 -34.94
CA ASP A 593 17.16 32.61 -35.89
C ASP A 593 17.55 32.54 -37.39
N THR A 594 18.79 32.13 -37.70
CA THR A 594 19.27 31.99 -39.08
C THR A 594 20.21 30.80 -39.23
N TYR A 595 19.85 29.82 -40.07
CA TYR A 595 20.66 28.64 -40.30
C TYR A 595 21.77 28.85 -41.34
N ASP A 596 21.57 29.81 -42.27
CA ASP A 596 22.43 30.07 -43.43
C ASP A 596 23.52 31.11 -43.21
N ARG A 597 23.54 31.75 -42.05
CA ARG A 597 24.52 32.82 -41.75
C ARG A 597 25.57 32.34 -40.76
N LEU A 598 26.82 32.68 -40.97
CA LEU A 598 27.89 32.51 -40.02
C LEU A 598 27.81 33.59 -38.92
N LYS A 599 28.19 33.22 -37.72
CA LYS A 599 28.23 34.09 -36.53
C LYS A 599 29.59 34.04 -35.88
N ASP A 600 30.03 35.16 -35.34
CA ASP A 600 31.12 35.22 -34.38
C ASP A 600 30.53 35.32 -32.98
N ILE A 601 30.89 34.42 -32.09
CA ILE A 601 30.55 34.47 -30.67
C ILE A 601 31.57 35.39 -30.00
N LEU A 602 31.11 36.48 -29.46
CA LEU A 602 31.97 37.53 -28.89
C LEU A 602 32.36 37.20 -27.45
N TYR A 603 31.37 36.94 -26.64
CA TYR A 603 31.50 36.49 -25.25
C TYR A 603 30.19 35.91 -24.72
N CYS A 604 30.33 35.12 -23.67
CA CYS A 604 29.21 34.61 -22.87
C CYS A 604 29.25 35.23 -21.48
N ILE A 605 28.11 35.48 -20.90
CA ILE A 605 27.95 35.90 -19.51
C ILE A 605 27.19 34.82 -18.77
N PHE A 606 27.70 34.42 -17.61
CA PHE A 606 27.05 33.51 -16.71
C PHE A 606 26.80 34.20 -15.38
N THR A 607 25.58 34.15 -14.90
CA THR A 607 25.22 34.64 -13.58
C THR A 607 25.06 33.41 -12.67
N VAL A 608 25.96 33.27 -11.72
CA VAL A 608 26.01 32.15 -10.81
C VAL A 608 25.91 32.60 -9.36
N ARG A 609 25.32 31.77 -8.53
CA ARG A 609 25.25 31.96 -7.08
C ARG A 609 25.53 30.58 -6.47
N SER A 610 26.30 30.52 -5.42
CA SER A 610 26.54 29.29 -4.70
C SER A 610 26.75 29.56 -3.22
N ASP A 611 26.35 28.65 -2.40
CA ASP A 611 26.58 28.69 -0.95
C ASP A 611 27.99 28.22 -0.60
N THR A 612 28.73 27.65 -1.56
CA THR A 612 30.10 27.13 -1.41
C THR A 612 31.07 27.80 -2.39
N ASP A 613 32.37 27.67 -2.17
CA ASP A 613 33.40 28.08 -3.15
C ASP A 613 33.44 27.06 -4.30
N SER A 614 32.55 27.25 -5.26
CA SER A 614 32.33 26.34 -6.36
C SER A 614 33.02 26.78 -7.63
N ARG A 615 33.46 25.77 -8.39
CA ARG A 615 34.06 25.94 -9.72
C ARG A 615 33.18 25.26 -10.75
N ALA A 616 33.01 25.86 -11.90
CA ALA A 616 32.35 25.23 -13.03
C ALA A 616 33.25 25.29 -14.26
N GLN A 617 33.52 24.13 -14.83
CA GLN A 617 34.19 24.03 -16.14
C GLN A 617 33.18 24.34 -17.22
N ILE A 618 33.61 25.08 -18.25
CA ILE A 618 32.78 25.46 -19.39
C ILE A 618 33.26 24.70 -20.61
N GLN A 619 32.36 24.03 -21.28
CA GLN A 619 32.56 23.44 -22.59
C GLN A 619 31.74 24.22 -23.62
N TYR A 620 32.36 24.61 -24.71
CA TYR A 620 31.72 25.26 -25.86
C TYR A 620 31.67 24.27 -27.02
N GLN A 621 30.48 24.11 -27.60
CA GLN A 621 30.25 23.25 -28.75
C GLN A 621 29.77 24.07 -29.95
N SER A 622 30.40 23.84 -31.08
CA SER A 622 30.04 24.46 -32.35
C SER A 622 29.99 23.44 -33.49
N ASP A 623 29.71 23.88 -34.72
CA ASP A 623 29.68 23.03 -35.93
C ASP A 623 31.01 22.26 -36.15
N TYR A 624 32.11 22.81 -35.69
CA TYR A 624 33.44 22.37 -36.05
C TYR A 624 34.21 21.70 -34.92
N GLU A 625 33.88 22.06 -33.67
CA GLU A 625 34.72 21.66 -32.55
C GLU A 625 34.02 21.75 -31.20
N ILE A 626 34.58 20.98 -30.27
CA ILE A 626 34.30 21.11 -28.84
C ILE A 626 35.55 21.75 -28.22
N ARG A 627 35.36 22.84 -27.48
CA ARG A 627 36.42 23.56 -26.76
C ARG A 627 36.09 23.68 -25.29
N TYR A 628 37.11 23.50 -24.45
CA TYR A 628 37.02 23.85 -23.04
C TYR A 628 37.55 25.24 -22.78
N ASP A 629 36.93 25.98 -21.86
CA ASP A 629 37.45 27.27 -21.40
C ASP A 629 38.78 27.05 -20.65
N GLN A 630 39.68 27.97 -20.76
CA GLN A 630 40.96 27.90 -20.06
C GLN A 630 40.84 28.17 -18.56
N THR A 631 39.73 28.84 -18.16
CA THR A 631 39.51 29.24 -16.79
C THR A 631 38.09 28.91 -16.35
N ASP A 632 37.97 28.21 -15.23
CA ASP A 632 36.69 27.90 -14.62
C ASP A 632 35.93 29.15 -14.15
N ILE A 633 34.60 29.06 -14.11
CA ILE A 633 33.78 30.03 -13.38
C ILE A 633 33.93 29.69 -11.89
N ARG A 634 34.21 30.74 -11.10
CA ARG A 634 34.17 30.60 -9.62
C ARG A 634 32.99 31.40 -9.08
N SER A 635 32.27 30.80 -8.16
CA SER A 635 31.11 31.42 -7.50
C SER A 635 31.52 32.47 -6.46
N LEU A 636 32.69 32.33 -5.84
CA LEU A 636 33.23 33.27 -4.87
C LEU A 636 34.46 33.95 -5.43
N SER A 637 34.44 35.27 -5.47
CA SER A 637 35.65 36.04 -5.72
C SER A 637 36.23 36.50 -4.38
N TRP A 638 37.34 35.88 -3.96
CA TRP A 638 38.09 36.29 -2.80
C TRP A 638 38.73 37.64 -3.07
N LYS A 639 38.20 38.69 -2.46
CA LYS A 639 38.96 39.93 -2.26
C LYS A 639 39.60 39.82 -0.90
N LEU A 640 40.90 40.13 -0.82
CA LEU A 640 41.68 40.14 0.42
C LEU A 640 40.90 40.88 1.52
N VAL A 641 40.31 40.15 2.42
CA VAL A 641 39.76 40.71 3.67
C VAL A 641 40.73 40.32 4.77
N PRO A 642 41.25 41.28 5.55
CA PRO A 642 42.16 40.97 6.65
C PRO A 642 41.54 39.97 7.61
N ARG A 643 42.29 38.95 7.95
CA ARG A 643 41.86 37.76 8.72
C ARG A 643 41.16 38.06 10.06
N ASN A 644 41.34 39.27 10.59
CA ASN A 644 40.81 39.67 11.91
C ASN A 644 39.45 40.35 11.88
N LEU A 645 38.85 40.54 10.68
CA LEU A 645 37.55 41.20 10.52
C LEU A 645 36.46 40.27 9.94
N LEU A 646 36.73 39.00 9.80
CA LEU A 646 35.81 38.03 9.24
C LEU A 646 34.83 37.54 10.26
N TYR A 647 33.71 38.19 10.38
CA TYR A 647 32.49 37.47 10.73
C TYR A 647 32.15 36.51 9.59
N ARG A 648 31.88 35.26 9.89
CA ARG A 648 31.56 34.17 8.97
C ARG A 648 30.50 34.58 7.90
N ASN A 649 29.69 35.58 8.19
CA ASN A 649 28.61 36.08 7.32
C ASN A 649 29.05 37.11 6.27
N LEU A 650 30.28 37.60 6.31
CA LEU A 650 30.80 38.55 5.31
C LEU A 650 31.58 37.91 4.17
N SER A 651 31.98 36.65 4.33
CA SER A 651 32.72 35.87 3.33
C SER A 651 31.81 35.15 2.31
N VAL A 652 30.55 34.95 2.64
CA VAL A 652 29.57 34.34 1.73
C VAL A 652 28.86 35.47 0.99
N GLN A 653 29.22 35.70 -0.26
CA GLN A 653 28.46 36.56 -1.13
C GLN A 653 27.12 35.89 -1.46
N ARG A 654 26.07 36.26 -0.77
CA ARG A 654 24.68 35.95 -1.15
C ARG A 654 24.25 36.63 -2.46
N PHE A 655 25.12 37.44 -3.07
CA PHE A 655 24.86 38.13 -4.31
C PHE A 655 25.34 37.31 -5.52
N ALA A 656 24.55 37.38 -6.58
CA ALA A 656 24.89 36.77 -7.85
C ALA A 656 26.26 37.26 -8.37
N HIS A 657 27.10 36.33 -8.77
CA HIS A 657 28.40 36.63 -9.41
C HIS A 657 28.23 36.54 -10.92
N VAL A 658 28.74 37.55 -11.61
CA VAL A 658 28.71 37.61 -13.07
C VAL A 658 30.07 37.29 -13.65
N ALA A 659 30.15 36.16 -14.34
CA ALA A 659 31.36 35.71 -15.02
C ALA A 659 31.24 35.94 -16.53
N ARG A 660 32.18 36.72 -17.09
CA ARG A 660 32.27 36.95 -18.53
C ARG A 660 33.37 36.06 -19.12
N ARG A 661 33.06 35.30 -20.18
CA ARG A 661 33.98 34.38 -20.86
C ARG A 661 34.00 34.61 -22.36
N LYS A 662 35.14 34.39 -23.00
CA LYS A 662 35.32 34.54 -24.45
C LYS A 662 35.58 33.15 -25.06
N PRO A 663 34.60 32.50 -25.71
CA PRO A 663 34.75 31.16 -26.24
C PRO A 663 35.71 31.05 -27.41
N GLY A 664 36.03 32.16 -28.10
CA GLY A 664 36.90 32.17 -29.26
C GLY A 664 36.30 31.51 -30.51
N CYS A 665 35.00 31.18 -30.49
CA CYS A 665 34.30 30.53 -31.59
C CYS A 665 33.92 31.57 -32.66
N ARG A 666 34.45 31.38 -33.87
CA ARG A 666 34.21 32.25 -35.01
C ARG A 666 33.68 31.45 -36.20
N HIS A 667 32.90 32.10 -37.04
CA HIS A 667 32.37 31.52 -38.29
C HIS A 667 31.50 30.26 -38.03
N VAL A 668 30.76 30.25 -36.93
CA VAL A 668 29.92 29.12 -36.54
C VAL A 668 28.47 29.29 -37.00
N ARG A 669 27.78 28.23 -37.32
CA ARG A 669 26.34 28.22 -37.66
C ARG A 669 25.50 28.02 -36.41
N HIS A 670 25.92 27.11 -35.55
CA HIS A 670 25.29 26.91 -34.25
C HIS A 670 26.32 26.94 -33.11
N PHE A 671 25.81 27.14 -31.91
CA PHE A 671 26.64 27.27 -30.72
C PHE A 671 25.85 26.80 -29.50
N SER A 672 26.47 25.99 -28.65
CA SER A 672 25.96 25.54 -27.37
C SER A 672 27.01 25.68 -26.27
N MET A 673 26.57 25.79 -25.06
CA MET A 673 27.38 25.85 -23.85
C MET A 673 27.01 24.71 -22.92
N ARG A 674 28.00 24.08 -22.28
CA ARG A 674 27.82 23.08 -21.25
C ARG A 674 28.63 23.46 -20.02
N LEU A 675 27.99 23.45 -18.86
CA LEU A 675 28.63 23.66 -17.57
C LEU A 675 28.69 22.33 -16.84
N GLU A 676 29.84 22.03 -16.26
CA GLU A 676 30.04 20.84 -15.45
C GLU A 676 30.88 21.13 -14.20
N ASN A 677 30.55 20.40 -13.14
CA ASN A 677 31.33 20.40 -11.90
C ASN A 677 31.31 18.98 -11.31
N ASN A 678 32.47 18.45 -11.02
CA ASN A 678 32.66 17.15 -10.40
C ASN A 678 33.63 17.25 -9.20
N GLU A 679 33.50 18.32 -8.43
CA GLU A 679 34.31 18.57 -7.24
C GLU A 679 33.51 18.22 -5.97
N ILE A 680 34.23 17.73 -4.95
CA ILE A 680 33.66 17.32 -3.68
C ILE A 680 33.15 18.54 -2.91
N ALA A 681 32.00 18.43 -2.28
CA ALA A 681 31.39 19.42 -1.41
C ALA A 681 31.18 20.80 -2.08
N GLN A 682 30.96 20.80 -3.38
CA GLN A 682 30.69 22.03 -4.13
C GLN A 682 29.26 22.03 -4.69
N ASP A 683 28.57 23.13 -4.49
CA ASP A 683 27.33 23.44 -5.17
C ASP A 683 27.60 24.04 -6.56
N LEU A 684 26.71 23.82 -7.51
CA LEU A 684 26.66 24.53 -8.79
C LEU A 684 25.27 25.19 -8.91
N ALA A 685 25.22 26.50 -8.66
CA ALA A 685 23.97 27.25 -8.74
C ALA A 685 24.01 28.26 -9.88
N ILE A 686 23.11 28.07 -10.86
CA ILE A 686 23.06 28.88 -12.10
C ILE A 686 21.77 29.67 -12.11
N ILE A 687 21.86 31.00 -12.24
CA ILE A 687 20.71 31.90 -12.31
C ILE A 687 20.31 32.14 -13.75
N SER A 688 21.29 32.57 -14.59
CA SER A 688 21.05 32.91 -15.98
C SER A 688 22.31 32.82 -16.82
N ALA A 689 22.15 32.84 -18.14
CA ALA A 689 23.26 32.96 -19.08
C ALA A 689 22.86 33.84 -20.27
N GLN A 690 23.86 34.44 -20.90
CA GLN A 690 23.71 35.25 -22.09
C GLN A 690 24.80 34.97 -23.11
N ILE A 691 24.45 34.96 -24.40
CA ILE A 691 25.40 34.81 -25.52
C ILE A 691 25.37 36.10 -26.32
N TYR A 692 26.52 36.74 -26.43
CA TYR A 692 26.72 37.92 -27.25
C TYR A 692 27.41 37.53 -28.55
N PHE A 693 26.79 37.86 -29.68
CA PHE A 693 27.25 37.45 -31.01
C PHE A 693 27.04 38.55 -32.04
N ARG A 694 27.64 38.39 -33.20
CA ARG A 694 27.39 39.22 -34.40
C ARG A 694 27.23 38.34 -35.61
N TYR A 695 26.39 38.76 -36.53
CA TYR A 695 26.28 38.11 -37.83
C TYR A 695 27.44 38.49 -38.74
N LEU A 696 27.93 37.52 -39.47
CA LEU A 696 28.81 37.69 -40.60
C LEU A 696 28.02 37.64 -41.92
N GLY A 697 28.68 37.80 -43.05
CA GLY A 697 28.04 37.63 -44.35
C GLY A 697 27.47 36.22 -44.56
N ARG A 698 26.66 36.06 -45.60
CA ARG A 698 26.20 34.70 -46.01
C ARG A 698 27.42 33.88 -46.46
N ASP A 699 27.43 32.64 -46.11
CA ASP A 699 28.35 31.63 -46.68
C ASP A 699 28.05 31.58 -48.19
N ARG A 700 29.07 31.74 -49.05
CA ARG A 700 28.95 31.65 -50.50
C ARG A 700 29.25 30.25 -50.97
#